data_bf968c7e5710d933664db3fa7222dd4e
#
_entry.id   bf968c7e5710d933664db3fa7222dd4e
#
_cell.length_a   1.000
_cell.length_b   1.000
_cell.length_c   1.000
_cell.angle_alpha   90.00
_cell.angle_beta   90.00
_cell.angle_gamma   90.00
#
_symmetry.space_group_name_H-M   'P 1'
#
loop_
_entity.id
_entity.type
_entity.pdbx_description
1 polymer ?
#
loop_
_entity_poly.entity_id
_entity_poly.type
_entity_poly.pdbx_seq_one_letter_code
_entity_poly.pdbx_strand_id
1 'polypeptide(L)'
;MRKRSVCTVLGLALLAPAALPVAAVPFHQGIVRVVEDGVAIVGVSKINPTTVEVKLPQNQCLTLDFYGENIFRMFQDNNGGILRDPEATPPAQILVNAARRFPGGVEVADQGVAYEVSTARIRVSFDKQTGLMTVTDIQENRVVLEEIAAKVFDGKKVVLTLKEQECEYFYGGGVQNGRFSHKGKAIAIENTNNWVDGGVASPTPFYWSTAGYGVMWHTFKPGRYDFGAAEKGKVVLSHSEKYLDAFIMVNETPVGLLNDFYQLTGNPVLLPKFGFYMGHLNAYNRDYWTESANGFMLYEDGKRYNESQKDNGGIRESLNGENNNYQFSARAAIDRYARNDMPLGWFLPNDGYGAGYGQTGTLDGNIQNLKEFGDYARSKGVEIGLWTQSDLHPKEGVEALLQRDIVKEVRDAGVRVLKTDVAWVGAGYSFGLNGVADVGDIMPYYGGNARPFIISLDGWAGTQRYAGIWSGDQTGGDWEYIRFHIPTFIGSGLSGQPNITNDMDGIFGGKNIPVNVRDYQWKTFTPMELNMDGWGANPKYPEALGEPATSINRWYMKMKAELMPYAYSVAREAVDGKPIIRAMFLDYPNDYTLGTKTQYQFLFGPSFLVAPIYKETQMDKQGNDIRNGIYLPEGRWIDYFNGDIYEGGCIINNYDCPIWKLPLFVKADAIIPMTHPHNNPAEVKNNYRAYEIYAEEGTSFKEYDDDGKTQEYLSGRNTLTPLSTEVEKNRLTVNIGATTGNFDGFNAEKLTDLRINVTAAPKKVVVKMGKKKITLKSVASLEALETNHNFYYYDEAPELNRFATAGSDMAKVYSSIS
;
A
#
# COMPACT_ATOMS: atom_id res chain seq x y z
N MET A 1 19.40 17.26 9.38
CA MET A 1 20.71 16.89 9.98
C MET A 1 21.02 15.46 9.55
N ARG A 2 22.07 15.28 8.74
CA ARG A 2 22.48 13.95 8.26
C ARG A 2 23.13 13.19 9.42
N LYS A 3 22.49 12.13 9.92
CA LYS A 3 23.20 11.14 10.75
C LYS A 3 23.55 9.95 9.83
N ARG A 4 24.84 9.75 9.61
CA ARG A 4 25.39 8.54 8.99
C ARG A 4 25.20 7.39 9.97
N SER A 5 24.57 6.30 9.54
CA SER A 5 24.64 5.04 10.28
C SER A 5 26.07 4.49 10.16
N VAL A 6 26.82 4.63 11.21
CA VAL A 6 28.14 4.00 11.33
C VAL A 6 27.96 2.79 12.24
N CYS A 7 28.13 1.59 11.71
CA CYS A 7 28.28 0.39 12.54
C CYS A 7 29.51 0.55 13.41
N THR A 8 29.32 0.83 14.68
CA THR A 8 30.43 0.96 15.64
C THR A 8 30.76 -0.42 16.20
N VAL A 9 31.92 -0.95 15.82
CA VAL A 9 32.52 -2.10 16.47
C VAL A 9 33.14 -1.62 17.81
N LEU A 10 32.62 -2.11 18.92
CA LEU A 10 33.26 -1.91 20.23
C LEU A 10 34.55 -2.71 20.29
N GLY A 11 35.66 -2.05 20.08
CA GLY A 11 36.98 -2.60 20.38
C GLY A 11 37.35 -2.33 21.82
N LEU A 12 37.61 -3.38 22.59
CA LEU A 12 38.22 -3.30 23.91
C LEU A 12 39.63 -2.70 23.80
N ALA A 13 39.87 -1.55 24.43
CA ALA A 13 41.20 -1.00 24.57
C ALA A 13 41.94 -1.64 25.75
N LEU A 14 42.95 -2.44 25.45
CA LEU A 14 43.99 -2.84 26.45
C LEU A 14 45.14 -1.83 26.40
N LEU A 15 45.42 -1.19 27.51
CA LEU A 15 46.60 -0.34 27.74
C LEU A 15 47.87 -1.19 27.83
N ALA A 16 48.87 -0.89 27.01
CA ALA A 16 50.22 -1.35 27.21
C ALA A 16 51.25 -0.28 26.81
N PRO A 17 52.47 -0.31 27.36
CA PRO A 17 53.32 0.84 27.56
C PRO A 17 54.21 1.21 26.35
N ALA A 18 54.72 2.43 26.39
CA ALA A 18 55.52 3.09 25.39
C ALA A 18 56.78 2.32 24.96
N ALA A 19 56.98 2.16 23.67
CA ALA A 19 58.26 1.80 23.08
C ALA A 19 58.54 2.62 21.79
N LEU A 20 59.80 2.88 21.58
CA LEU A 20 60.47 3.80 20.68
C LEU A 20 60.12 3.61 19.19
N PRO A 21 60.40 4.60 18.32
CA PRO A 21 59.97 4.56 16.93
C PRO A 21 60.78 3.62 16.09
N VAL A 22 60.17 2.57 15.57
CA VAL A 22 60.67 1.77 14.47
C VAL A 22 60.10 2.30 13.18
N ALA A 23 60.95 2.58 12.20
CA ALA A 23 60.53 3.06 10.88
C ALA A 23 59.48 2.15 10.25
N ALA A 24 58.32 2.73 9.91
CA ALA A 24 57.24 1.99 9.23
C ALA A 24 57.66 1.64 7.81
N VAL A 25 57.76 0.38 7.53
CA VAL A 25 57.75 -0.18 6.16
C VAL A 25 56.28 -0.18 5.71
N PRO A 26 55.96 0.35 4.57
CA PRO A 26 54.55 0.31 4.13
C PRO A 26 54.14 -1.14 3.85
N PHE A 27 53.17 -1.63 4.63
CA PHE A 27 52.46 -2.86 4.33
C PHE A 27 51.57 -2.63 3.10
N HIS A 28 51.94 -3.23 1.99
CA HIS A 28 51.03 -3.41 0.86
C HIS A 28 50.11 -4.59 1.22
N GLN A 29 48.87 -4.31 1.57
CA GLN A 29 47.83 -5.34 1.60
C GLN A 29 47.46 -5.71 0.17
N GLY A 30 48.00 -6.81 -0.30
CA GLY A 30 47.52 -7.47 -1.50
C GLY A 30 46.19 -8.18 -1.19
N ILE A 31 45.08 -7.65 -1.63
CA ILE A 31 43.77 -8.36 -1.60
C ILE A 31 43.88 -9.44 -2.69
N VAL A 32 43.97 -10.68 -2.30
CA VAL A 32 43.81 -11.81 -3.23
C VAL A 32 42.31 -12.04 -3.39
N ARG A 33 41.79 -11.63 -4.52
CA ARG A 33 40.41 -12.02 -4.94
C ARG A 33 40.51 -13.38 -5.60
N VAL A 34 39.92 -14.40 -5.01
CA VAL A 34 39.63 -15.65 -5.70
C VAL A 34 38.35 -15.43 -6.50
N VAL A 35 38.45 -15.30 -7.79
CA VAL A 35 37.30 -15.17 -8.72
C VAL A 35 37.08 -16.52 -9.36
N GLU A 36 35.91 -17.11 -9.19
CA GLU A 36 35.49 -18.26 -9.95
C GLU A 36 35.27 -17.82 -11.42
N ASP A 37 36.07 -18.34 -12.33
CA ASP A 37 36.02 -18.23 -13.79
C ASP A 37 35.29 -17.00 -14.37
N GLY A 38 35.93 -15.84 -14.35
CA GLY A 38 35.48 -14.62 -15.01
C GLY A 38 35.62 -14.72 -16.54
N VAL A 39 34.87 -13.92 -17.28
CA VAL A 39 34.92 -13.82 -18.74
C VAL A 39 35.61 -12.51 -19.14
N ALA A 40 36.85 -12.59 -19.69
CA ALA A 40 37.60 -11.39 -20.06
C ALA A 40 36.84 -10.53 -21.12
N ILE A 41 36.93 -9.19 -20.98
CA ILE A 41 36.34 -8.26 -21.94
C ILE A 41 37.29 -8.07 -23.15
N VAL A 42 36.73 -8.18 -24.34
CA VAL A 42 37.45 -7.94 -25.62
C VAL A 42 37.47 -6.43 -25.93
N GLY A 43 36.47 -5.68 -25.60
CA GLY A 43 36.40 -4.24 -25.81
C GLY A 43 35.05 -3.65 -25.47
N VAL A 44 34.98 -2.33 -25.46
CA VAL A 44 33.74 -1.57 -25.21
C VAL A 44 33.53 -0.57 -26.33
N SER A 45 32.34 -0.49 -26.88
CA SER A 45 31.96 0.40 -27.98
C SER A 45 30.69 1.18 -27.66
N LYS A 46 30.74 2.50 -27.81
CA LYS A 46 29.56 3.37 -27.74
C LYS A 46 28.81 3.27 -29.06
N ILE A 47 27.57 2.80 -29.02
CA ILE A 47 26.72 2.59 -30.21
C ILE A 47 25.94 3.86 -30.56
N ASN A 48 25.40 4.53 -29.53
CA ASN A 48 24.70 5.80 -29.63
C ASN A 48 24.89 6.57 -28.32
N PRO A 49 24.33 7.78 -28.14
CA PRO A 49 24.56 8.57 -26.92
C PRO A 49 24.23 7.85 -25.62
N THR A 50 23.27 6.91 -25.60
CA THR A 50 22.79 6.23 -24.39
C THR A 50 23.05 4.72 -24.36
N THR A 51 23.59 4.14 -25.44
CA THR A 51 23.77 2.68 -25.55
C THR A 51 25.25 2.33 -25.77
N VAL A 52 25.73 1.38 -24.98
CA VAL A 52 27.11 0.87 -25.01
C VAL A 52 27.07 -0.65 -25.12
N GLU A 53 27.95 -1.20 -25.96
CA GLU A 53 28.22 -2.65 -26.04
C GLU A 53 29.55 -3.01 -25.39
N VAL A 54 29.51 -3.94 -24.45
CA VAL A 54 30.66 -4.58 -23.86
C VAL A 54 30.85 -5.92 -24.60
N LYS A 55 31.94 -6.03 -25.38
CA LYS A 55 32.25 -7.20 -26.21
C LYS A 55 32.93 -8.28 -25.39
N LEU A 56 32.37 -9.46 -25.42
CA LEU A 56 32.83 -10.66 -24.76
C LEU A 56 33.41 -11.66 -25.77
N PRO A 57 34.16 -12.68 -25.33
CA PRO A 57 34.62 -13.76 -26.21
C PRO A 57 33.46 -14.45 -26.94
N GLN A 58 33.79 -15.13 -28.04
CA GLN A 58 32.84 -15.90 -28.85
C GLN A 58 31.73 -15.05 -29.50
N ASN A 59 31.99 -13.78 -29.79
CA ASN A 59 31.02 -12.81 -30.32
C ASN A 59 29.80 -12.55 -29.44
N GLN A 60 29.92 -12.82 -28.16
CA GLN A 60 28.89 -12.43 -27.20
C GLN A 60 29.01 -10.95 -26.90
N CYS A 61 27.89 -10.35 -26.48
CA CYS A 61 27.81 -8.94 -26.18
C CYS A 61 26.87 -8.71 -24.97
N LEU A 62 27.33 -7.88 -24.02
CA LEU A 62 26.50 -7.27 -23.00
C LEU A 62 26.17 -5.85 -23.43
N THR A 63 24.90 -5.54 -23.61
CA THR A 63 24.42 -4.20 -23.92
C THR A 63 24.02 -3.45 -22.63
N LEU A 64 24.54 -2.25 -22.45
CA LEU A 64 24.07 -1.29 -21.47
C LEU A 64 23.27 -0.21 -22.18
N ASP A 65 22.03 -0.01 -21.78
CA ASP A 65 21.15 0.99 -22.36
C ASP A 65 20.57 1.90 -21.25
N PHE A 66 20.92 3.19 -21.27
CA PHE A 66 20.62 4.13 -20.19
C PHE A 66 19.25 4.79 -20.38
N TYR A 67 18.43 4.68 -19.35
CA TYR A 67 17.07 5.25 -19.25
C TYR A 67 17.00 6.52 -18.41
N GLY A 68 18.02 6.76 -17.60
CA GLY A 68 18.23 7.95 -16.77
C GLY A 68 19.71 8.12 -16.45
N GLU A 69 20.06 9.20 -15.74
CA GLU A 69 21.44 9.37 -15.25
C GLU A 69 21.82 8.31 -14.19
N ASN A 70 20.81 7.70 -13.55
CA ASN A 70 20.95 6.72 -12.48
C ASN A 70 20.28 5.38 -12.81
N ILE A 71 19.77 5.19 -14.03
CA ILE A 71 19.04 3.98 -14.43
C ILE A 71 19.61 3.45 -15.75
N PHE A 72 20.01 2.18 -15.76
CA PHE A 72 20.41 1.51 -16.99
C PHE A 72 19.88 0.08 -17.06
N ARG A 73 19.63 -0.38 -18.28
CA ARG A 73 19.23 -1.74 -18.62
C ARG A 73 20.48 -2.55 -19.00
N MET A 74 20.63 -3.75 -18.47
CA MET A 74 21.60 -4.75 -18.87
C MET A 74 20.90 -5.80 -19.72
N PHE A 75 21.38 -6.03 -20.92
CA PHE A 75 20.85 -7.06 -21.81
C PHE A 75 21.99 -7.93 -22.36
N GLN A 76 21.89 -9.25 -22.19
CA GLN A 76 22.82 -10.21 -22.77
C GLN A 76 22.09 -11.47 -23.21
N ASP A 77 22.17 -11.77 -24.52
CA ASP A 77 21.65 -13.00 -25.11
C ASP A 77 22.79 -13.74 -25.81
N ASN A 78 23.25 -14.83 -25.19
CA ASN A 78 24.36 -15.61 -25.68
C ASN A 78 24.06 -16.36 -26.99
N ASN A 79 22.80 -16.40 -27.43
CA ASN A 79 22.36 -16.92 -28.72
C ASN A 79 22.37 -15.87 -29.84
N GLY A 80 22.92 -14.69 -29.59
CA GLY A 80 23.07 -13.61 -30.57
C GLY A 80 21.79 -12.75 -30.75
N GLY A 81 20.88 -12.77 -29.78
CA GLY A 81 19.70 -11.92 -29.79
C GLY A 81 20.02 -10.46 -29.53
N ILE A 82 19.27 -9.55 -30.18
CA ILE A 82 19.33 -8.10 -29.97
C ILE A 82 18.41 -7.64 -28.84
N LEU A 83 18.63 -6.42 -28.35
CA LEU A 83 17.79 -5.75 -27.37
C LEU A 83 16.33 -5.74 -27.84
N ARG A 84 15.43 -6.26 -27.03
CA ARG A 84 14.00 -6.41 -27.31
C ARG A 84 13.18 -6.43 -26.03
N ASP A 85 11.88 -6.27 -26.15
CA ASP A 85 10.97 -6.49 -25.01
C ASP A 85 10.73 -8.00 -24.79
N PRO A 86 10.36 -8.41 -23.58
CA PRO A 86 10.06 -9.80 -23.26
C PRO A 86 8.90 -10.33 -24.11
N GLU A 87 8.99 -11.58 -24.53
CA GLU A 87 7.87 -12.25 -25.18
C GLU A 87 6.67 -12.35 -24.24
N ALA A 88 5.51 -11.91 -24.73
CA ALA A 88 4.27 -11.91 -23.97
C ALA A 88 3.11 -12.44 -24.83
N THR A 89 2.32 -13.37 -24.27
CA THR A 89 1.11 -13.89 -24.89
C THR A 89 0.01 -13.99 -23.80
N PRO A 90 -1.02 -13.14 -23.84
CA PRO A 90 -1.22 -12.03 -24.77
C PRO A 90 -0.16 -10.92 -24.62
N PRO A 91 -0.06 -9.98 -25.56
CA PRO A 91 0.88 -8.86 -25.44
C PRO A 91 0.63 -8.05 -24.17
N ALA A 92 1.70 -7.77 -23.43
CA ALA A 92 1.66 -6.90 -22.26
C ALA A 92 2.98 -6.11 -22.18
N GLN A 93 2.91 -4.92 -21.59
CA GLN A 93 4.06 -4.03 -21.49
C GLN A 93 4.37 -3.72 -20.01
N ILE A 94 5.55 -4.15 -19.58
CA ILE A 94 6.08 -3.79 -18.26
C ILE A 94 6.45 -2.32 -18.25
N LEU A 95 7.20 -1.86 -19.26
CA LEU A 95 7.66 -0.48 -19.34
C LEU A 95 6.57 0.46 -19.86
N VAL A 96 6.55 1.69 -19.35
CA VAL A 96 5.74 2.76 -19.91
C VAL A 96 6.46 3.43 -21.09
N ASN A 97 5.70 4.05 -22.00
CA ASN A 97 6.26 4.75 -23.16
C ASN A 97 7.26 5.86 -22.79
N ALA A 98 7.07 6.51 -21.65
CA ALA A 98 7.92 7.57 -21.13
C ALA A 98 8.98 7.08 -20.13
N ALA A 99 9.32 5.78 -20.15
CA ALA A 99 10.30 5.18 -19.23
C ALA A 99 11.70 5.80 -19.39
N ARG A 100 12.10 6.13 -20.62
CA ARG A 100 13.39 6.78 -20.89
C ARG A 100 13.29 8.29 -20.65
N ARG A 101 14.06 8.78 -19.66
CA ARG A 101 14.15 10.20 -19.29
C ARG A 101 15.59 10.66 -19.19
N PHE A 102 16.40 10.30 -20.20
CA PHE A 102 17.84 10.61 -20.26
C PHE A 102 18.15 11.45 -21.50
N PRO A 103 18.12 12.78 -21.42
CA PRO A 103 18.47 13.67 -22.55
C PRO A 103 19.97 13.76 -22.78
N GLY A 104 20.79 13.31 -21.82
CA GLY A 104 22.24 13.31 -21.89
C GLY A 104 22.83 12.15 -22.67
N GLY A 105 24.10 11.89 -22.45
CA GLY A 105 24.83 10.76 -23.00
C GLY A 105 25.82 10.21 -22.01
N VAL A 106 26.27 8.98 -22.27
CA VAL A 106 27.30 8.35 -21.46
C VAL A 106 28.71 8.65 -22.00
N GLU A 107 29.69 8.61 -21.14
CA GLU A 107 31.10 8.62 -21.46
C GLU A 107 31.69 7.21 -21.31
N VAL A 108 32.61 6.85 -22.19
CA VAL A 108 33.31 5.57 -22.13
C VAL A 108 34.80 5.86 -22.02
N ALA A 109 35.45 5.30 -21.00
CA ALA A 109 36.89 5.47 -20.77
C ALA A 109 37.60 4.12 -20.56
N ASP A 110 38.83 4.03 -21.07
CA ASP A 110 39.75 2.92 -20.79
C ASP A 110 40.69 3.36 -19.66
N GLN A 111 40.56 2.71 -18.49
CA GLN A 111 41.36 2.98 -17.30
C GLN A 111 42.51 1.99 -17.11
N GLY A 112 42.96 1.31 -18.18
CA GLY A 112 44.03 0.33 -18.14
C GLY A 112 43.56 -1.05 -17.67
N VAL A 113 43.18 -1.20 -16.41
CA VAL A 113 42.68 -2.47 -15.81
C VAL A 113 41.19 -2.68 -15.98
N ALA A 114 40.44 -1.60 -16.20
CA ALA A 114 38.99 -1.62 -16.36
C ALA A 114 38.50 -0.70 -17.50
N TYR A 115 37.34 -1.02 -18.04
CA TYR A 115 36.55 -0.06 -18.82
C TYR A 115 35.49 0.58 -17.92
N GLU A 116 35.29 1.86 -18.11
CA GLU A 116 34.28 2.63 -17.39
C GLU A 116 33.25 3.24 -18.34
N VAL A 117 31.98 3.12 -17.98
CA VAL A 117 30.85 3.79 -18.62
C VAL A 117 30.20 4.67 -17.58
N SER A 118 30.15 5.98 -17.81
CA SER A 118 29.66 6.92 -16.81
C SER A 118 28.64 7.91 -17.35
N THR A 119 27.74 8.31 -16.45
CA THR A 119 26.84 9.47 -16.53
C THR A 119 27.30 10.52 -15.53
N ALA A 120 26.55 11.59 -15.35
CA ALA A 120 26.80 12.55 -14.25
C ALA A 120 26.54 11.96 -12.86
N ARG A 121 25.76 10.88 -12.76
CA ARG A 121 25.32 10.27 -11.50
C ARG A 121 26.03 8.97 -11.13
N ILE A 122 26.22 8.10 -12.08
CA ILE A 122 26.76 6.76 -11.85
C ILE A 122 27.96 6.45 -12.75
N ARG A 123 28.81 5.54 -12.25
CA ARG A 123 29.89 4.91 -13.01
C ARG A 123 29.71 3.40 -12.95
N VAL A 124 29.68 2.77 -14.11
CA VAL A 124 29.68 1.32 -14.29
C VAL A 124 31.06 0.91 -14.80
N SER A 125 31.81 0.21 -13.95
CA SER A 125 33.17 -0.25 -14.24
C SER A 125 33.18 -1.75 -14.50
N PHE A 126 33.91 -2.19 -15.50
CA PHE A 126 34.14 -3.62 -15.84
C PHE A 126 35.61 -3.93 -15.74
N ASP A 127 35.96 -4.85 -14.88
CA ASP A 127 37.31 -5.41 -14.84
C ASP A 127 37.62 -6.17 -16.15
N LYS A 128 38.72 -5.86 -16.81
CA LYS A 128 39.03 -6.40 -18.13
C LYS A 128 39.32 -7.89 -18.14
N GLN A 129 39.86 -8.43 -17.06
CA GLN A 129 40.25 -9.84 -16.97
C GLN A 129 39.07 -10.74 -16.58
N THR A 130 38.25 -10.27 -15.66
CA THR A 130 37.14 -11.03 -15.09
C THR A 130 35.80 -10.70 -15.73
N GLY A 131 35.67 -9.53 -16.36
CA GLY A 131 34.37 -9.02 -16.87
C GLY A 131 33.34 -8.68 -15.78
N LEU A 132 33.75 -8.71 -14.53
CA LEU A 132 32.85 -8.40 -13.42
C LEU A 132 32.56 -6.91 -13.36
N MET A 133 31.30 -6.61 -13.08
CA MET A 133 30.76 -5.24 -13.03
C MET A 133 30.77 -4.70 -11.60
N THR A 134 31.12 -3.42 -11.49
CA THR A 134 30.97 -2.63 -10.27
C THR A 134 30.22 -1.36 -10.60
N VAL A 135 29.20 -1.00 -9.82
CA VAL A 135 28.43 0.26 -9.95
C VAL A 135 28.74 1.17 -8.78
N THR A 136 29.15 2.40 -9.10
CA THR A 136 29.49 3.43 -8.13
C THR A 136 28.52 4.60 -8.26
N ASP A 137 27.94 5.03 -7.15
CA ASP A 137 27.31 6.35 -7.04
C ASP A 137 28.40 7.41 -6.98
N ILE A 138 28.50 8.26 -8.01
CA ILE A 138 29.56 9.27 -8.12
C ILE A 138 29.36 10.39 -7.10
N GLN A 139 28.13 10.78 -6.80
CA GLN A 139 27.85 11.86 -5.86
C GLN A 139 28.21 11.50 -4.42
N GLU A 140 27.95 10.25 -4.03
CA GLU A 140 28.32 9.74 -2.71
C GLU A 140 29.74 9.11 -2.70
N ASN A 141 30.38 9.01 -3.87
CA ASN A 141 31.65 8.31 -4.07
C ASN A 141 31.68 6.93 -3.41
N ARG A 142 30.63 6.14 -3.63
CA ARG A 142 30.40 4.86 -2.96
C ARG A 142 30.04 3.76 -3.95
N VAL A 143 30.69 2.61 -3.85
CA VAL A 143 30.28 1.40 -4.56
C VAL A 143 28.94 0.94 -3.97
N VAL A 144 27.92 0.87 -4.83
CA VAL A 144 26.56 0.46 -4.43
C VAL A 144 26.26 -0.99 -4.81
N LEU A 145 26.83 -1.48 -5.92
CA LEU A 145 26.64 -2.85 -6.41
C LEU A 145 27.96 -3.40 -6.94
N GLU A 146 28.26 -4.66 -6.64
CA GLU A 146 29.47 -5.36 -7.07
C GLU A 146 29.10 -6.81 -7.48
N GLU A 147 29.35 -7.19 -8.74
CA GLU A 147 29.32 -8.60 -9.17
C GLU A 147 30.55 -9.33 -8.59
N ILE A 148 30.34 -10.55 -8.10
CA ILE A 148 31.40 -11.38 -7.54
C ILE A 148 31.58 -12.73 -8.24
N ALA A 149 30.74 -13.05 -9.21
CA ALA A 149 30.88 -14.21 -10.09
C ALA A 149 30.37 -13.88 -11.48
N ALA A 150 30.86 -14.62 -12.48
CA ALA A 150 30.38 -14.52 -13.85
C ALA A 150 28.88 -14.85 -13.93
N LYS A 151 28.17 -14.18 -14.84
CA LYS A 151 26.76 -14.48 -15.14
C LYS A 151 26.65 -15.92 -15.68
N VAL A 152 25.68 -16.68 -15.16
CA VAL A 152 25.46 -18.07 -15.59
C VAL A 152 24.24 -18.13 -16.51
N PHE A 153 24.43 -18.81 -17.65
CA PHE A 153 23.39 -19.12 -18.63
C PHE A 153 23.40 -20.64 -18.86
N ASP A 154 22.47 -21.36 -18.25
CA ASP A 154 22.39 -22.83 -18.36
C ASP A 154 21.37 -23.30 -19.41
N GLY A 155 20.83 -22.37 -20.21
CA GLY A 155 19.81 -22.63 -21.24
C GLY A 155 18.36 -22.72 -20.69
N LYS A 156 18.19 -22.74 -19.36
CA LYS A 156 16.88 -22.77 -18.71
C LYS A 156 16.67 -21.57 -17.77
N LYS A 157 17.75 -21.08 -17.18
CA LYS A 157 17.74 -19.93 -16.28
C LYS A 157 18.99 -19.07 -16.48
N VAL A 158 18.85 -17.83 -16.07
CA VAL A 158 19.96 -16.87 -15.96
C VAL A 158 20.17 -16.56 -14.49
N VAL A 159 21.44 -16.50 -14.06
CA VAL A 159 21.83 -16.20 -12.69
C VAL A 159 22.79 -15.03 -12.67
N LEU A 160 22.50 -14.06 -11.78
CA LEU A 160 23.36 -12.92 -11.44
C LEU A 160 23.75 -13.05 -9.97
N THR A 161 25.06 -12.96 -9.66
CA THR A 161 25.59 -13.08 -8.30
C THR A 161 26.27 -11.79 -7.90
N LEU A 162 25.74 -11.16 -6.84
CA LEU A 162 26.23 -9.90 -6.30
C LEU A 162 26.81 -10.12 -4.89
N LYS A 163 27.62 -9.19 -4.46
CA LYS A 163 28.13 -9.13 -3.11
C LYS A 163 27.08 -8.53 -2.17
N GLU A 164 26.77 -9.21 -1.08
CA GLU A 164 26.10 -8.61 0.06
C GLU A 164 27.08 -7.71 0.82
N GLN A 165 26.76 -6.44 0.99
CA GLN A 165 27.57 -5.49 1.75
C GLN A 165 27.30 -5.61 3.26
N GLU A 166 28.24 -5.14 4.05
CA GLU A 166 28.04 -5.07 5.51
C GLU A 166 26.86 -4.16 5.86
N CYS A 167 26.00 -4.58 6.79
CA CYS A 167 24.80 -3.87 7.22
C CYS A 167 23.74 -3.61 6.11
N GLU A 168 23.82 -4.33 5.00
CA GLU A 168 22.84 -4.24 3.91
C GLU A 168 21.52 -4.96 4.27
N TYR A 169 20.38 -4.36 3.91
CA TYR A 169 19.05 -4.94 4.01
C TYR A 169 18.35 -4.90 2.66
N PHE A 170 17.45 -5.86 2.44
CA PHE A 170 16.78 -6.06 1.15
C PHE A 170 15.26 -6.05 1.32
N TYR A 171 14.58 -5.36 0.41
CA TYR A 171 13.13 -5.20 0.39
C TYR A 171 12.61 -5.35 -1.04
N GLY A 172 11.30 -5.60 -1.20
CA GLY A 172 10.69 -5.81 -2.51
C GLY A 172 10.23 -7.24 -2.72
N GLY A 173 10.15 -7.69 -3.97
CA GLY A 173 9.70 -9.03 -4.33
C GLY A 173 8.19 -9.21 -4.38
N GLY A 174 7.41 -8.12 -4.24
CA GLY A 174 5.95 -8.18 -4.24
C GLY A 174 5.36 -8.61 -2.91
N VAL A 175 4.17 -9.21 -2.95
CA VAL A 175 3.46 -9.68 -1.77
C VAL A 175 4.03 -11.02 -1.31
N GLN A 176 4.96 -10.94 -0.36
CA GLN A 176 5.60 -12.04 0.33
C GLN A 176 4.92 -12.22 1.70
N ASN A 177 4.04 -13.18 1.84
CA ASN A 177 3.22 -13.33 3.04
C ASN A 177 4.07 -13.45 4.31
N GLY A 178 3.80 -12.61 5.30
CA GLY A 178 4.50 -12.57 6.58
C GLY A 178 5.88 -11.91 6.55
N ARG A 179 6.27 -11.24 5.44
CA ARG A 179 7.62 -10.71 5.27
C ARG A 179 7.63 -9.35 4.59
N PHE A 180 8.59 -8.50 5.00
CA PHE A 180 8.93 -7.27 4.27
C PHE A 180 10.44 -7.05 4.17
N SER A 181 11.25 -7.68 5.05
CA SER A 181 12.71 -7.59 5.08
C SER A 181 13.31 -8.97 4.82
N HIS A 182 14.21 -9.07 3.86
CA HIS A 182 14.65 -10.34 3.27
C HIS A 182 16.11 -10.71 3.57
N LYS A 183 16.84 -9.90 4.35
CA LYS A 183 18.24 -10.23 4.73
C LYS A 183 18.34 -11.61 5.35
N GLY A 184 19.26 -12.44 4.84
CA GLY A 184 19.45 -13.82 5.28
C GLY A 184 18.31 -14.78 4.88
N LYS A 185 17.47 -14.39 3.90
CA LYS A 185 16.35 -15.19 3.42
C LYS A 185 16.39 -15.35 1.91
N ALA A 186 15.71 -16.39 1.42
CA ALA A 186 15.42 -16.53 0.01
C ALA A 186 13.92 -16.38 -0.23
N ILE A 187 13.55 -15.70 -1.31
CA ILE A 187 12.15 -15.50 -1.71
C ILE A 187 11.91 -16.02 -3.11
N ALA A 188 10.70 -16.54 -3.34
CA ALA A 188 10.24 -16.86 -4.68
C ALA A 188 9.69 -15.60 -5.36
N ILE A 189 10.01 -15.40 -6.63
CA ILE A 189 9.37 -14.44 -7.51
C ILE A 189 8.43 -15.24 -8.41
N GLU A 190 7.52 -15.90 -7.77
CA GLU A 190 6.53 -16.80 -8.37
C GLU A 190 5.32 -16.90 -7.45
N ASN A 191 4.12 -16.83 -8.03
CA ASN A 191 2.90 -17.10 -7.27
C ASN A 191 2.88 -18.58 -6.90
N THR A 192 2.86 -18.86 -5.61
CA THR A 192 2.89 -20.24 -5.09
C THR A 192 1.50 -20.80 -4.83
N ASN A 193 0.43 -20.03 -5.09
CA ASN A 193 -0.95 -20.39 -4.69
C ASN A 193 -1.03 -20.85 -3.23
N ASN A 194 -0.24 -20.22 -2.37
CA ASN A 194 -0.16 -20.52 -0.96
C ASN A 194 -0.45 -19.23 -0.17
N TRP A 195 -1.64 -19.19 0.40
CA TRP A 195 -2.24 -18.02 1.04
C TRP A 195 -1.95 -17.92 2.55
N VAL A 196 -0.97 -18.66 3.05
CA VAL A 196 -0.55 -18.63 4.46
C VAL A 196 0.78 -17.90 4.64
N ASP A 197 1.22 -17.76 5.87
CA ASP A 197 2.54 -17.23 6.20
C ASP A 197 3.65 -17.98 5.45
N GLY A 198 4.54 -17.24 4.83
CA GLY A 198 5.63 -17.78 4.02
C GLY A 198 5.29 -18.07 2.56
N GLY A 199 4.02 -18.00 2.15
CA GLY A 199 3.61 -18.09 0.76
C GLY A 199 3.87 -16.81 -0.03
N VAL A 200 3.59 -16.84 -1.34
CA VAL A 200 3.69 -15.69 -2.24
C VAL A 200 2.38 -15.53 -2.99
N ALA A 201 1.72 -14.42 -2.77
CA ALA A 201 0.45 -14.11 -3.42
C ALA A 201 0.64 -13.38 -4.75
N SER A 202 1.34 -12.26 -4.75
CA SER A 202 1.50 -11.40 -5.93
C SER A 202 2.97 -10.99 -6.06
N PRO A 203 3.81 -11.78 -6.74
CA PRO A 203 5.22 -11.49 -6.87
C PRO A 203 5.48 -10.32 -7.81
N THR A 204 6.52 -9.54 -7.51
CA THR A 204 7.03 -8.46 -8.36
C THR A 204 8.52 -8.71 -8.62
N PRO A 205 9.02 -8.74 -9.87
CA PRO A 205 10.41 -9.00 -10.19
C PRO A 205 11.32 -7.78 -9.94
N PHE A 206 11.12 -7.13 -8.79
CA PHE A 206 11.83 -5.95 -8.35
C PHE A 206 12.19 -6.06 -6.88
N TYR A 207 13.43 -5.75 -6.54
CA TYR A 207 13.87 -5.55 -5.18
C TYR A 207 14.85 -4.36 -5.11
N TRP A 208 15.05 -3.86 -3.91
CA TRP A 208 16.02 -2.81 -3.65
C TRP A 208 16.76 -3.03 -2.32
N SER A 209 17.89 -2.37 -2.20
CA SER A 209 18.83 -2.50 -1.09
C SER A 209 19.11 -1.18 -0.41
N THR A 210 19.37 -1.23 0.90
CA THR A 210 19.89 -0.08 1.67
C THR A 210 21.29 0.34 1.23
N ALA A 211 21.99 -0.45 0.41
CA ALA A 211 23.21 -0.03 -0.25
C ALA A 211 23.00 1.06 -1.31
N GLY A 212 21.73 1.38 -1.65
CA GLY A 212 21.38 2.46 -2.57
C GLY A 212 21.22 2.02 -4.02
N TYR A 213 20.80 0.77 -4.24
CA TYR A 213 20.46 0.28 -5.58
C TYR A 213 19.16 -0.53 -5.58
N GLY A 214 18.55 -0.62 -6.75
CA GLY A 214 17.43 -1.50 -7.05
C GLY A 214 17.70 -2.30 -8.30
N VAL A 215 17.12 -3.50 -8.39
CA VAL A 215 17.17 -4.37 -9.56
C VAL A 215 15.76 -4.78 -9.95
N MET A 216 15.37 -4.52 -11.18
CA MET A 216 14.14 -5.02 -11.79
C MET A 216 14.47 -5.92 -12.97
N TRP A 217 14.01 -7.17 -12.93
CA TRP A 217 14.09 -8.05 -14.08
C TRP A 217 12.97 -7.75 -15.08
N HIS A 218 13.35 -7.53 -16.32
CA HIS A 218 12.43 -7.24 -17.42
C HIS A 218 11.99 -8.53 -18.11
N THR A 219 11.15 -9.28 -17.45
CA THR A 219 10.70 -10.61 -17.88
C THR A 219 9.29 -10.92 -17.37
N PHE A 220 8.59 -11.86 -18.01
CA PHE A 220 7.35 -12.48 -17.52
C PHE A 220 7.58 -13.90 -16.97
N LYS A 221 8.85 -14.28 -16.71
CA LYS A 221 9.17 -15.60 -16.19
C LYS A 221 9.42 -15.57 -14.69
N PRO A 222 9.06 -16.65 -13.98
CA PRO A 222 9.31 -16.75 -12.54
C PRO A 222 10.81 -16.70 -12.21
N GLY A 223 11.10 -16.36 -10.97
CA GLY A 223 12.45 -16.25 -10.46
C GLY A 223 12.59 -16.61 -8.98
N ARG A 224 13.81 -16.47 -8.48
CA ARG A 224 14.16 -16.67 -7.08
C ARG A 224 15.30 -15.73 -6.71
N TYR A 225 15.16 -15.06 -5.58
CA TYR A 225 16.21 -14.21 -5.00
C TYR A 225 16.67 -14.78 -3.66
N ASP A 226 17.97 -14.93 -3.50
CA ASP A 226 18.60 -15.37 -2.26
C ASP A 226 19.48 -14.23 -1.72
N PHE A 227 19.15 -13.73 -0.55
CA PHE A 227 19.81 -12.61 0.11
C PHE A 227 20.68 -13.09 1.28
N GLY A 228 21.64 -13.98 0.98
CA GLY A 228 22.57 -14.53 1.96
C GLY A 228 22.01 -15.73 2.75
N ALA A 229 20.92 -16.35 2.31
CA ALA A 229 20.34 -17.52 2.98
C ALA A 229 21.19 -18.78 2.74
N ALA A 230 21.60 -19.03 1.48
CA ALA A 230 22.43 -20.16 1.12
C ALA A 230 23.90 -19.91 1.50
N GLU A 231 24.39 -18.70 1.27
CA GLU A 231 25.77 -18.31 1.56
C GLU A 231 25.82 -16.82 1.96
N LYS A 232 26.27 -16.55 3.19
CA LYS A 232 26.49 -15.19 3.67
C LYS A 232 27.44 -14.42 2.76
N GLY A 233 27.16 -13.14 2.55
CA GLY A 233 27.99 -12.27 1.71
C GLY A 233 27.64 -12.36 0.22
N LYS A 234 26.66 -13.19 -0.16
CA LYS A 234 26.21 -13.33 -1.55
C LYS A 234 24.72 -13.00 -1.70
N VAL A 235 24.40 -12.26 -2.76
CA VAL A 235 23.05 -12.08 -3.27
C VAL A 235 22.96 -12.80 -4.60
N VAL A 236 22.08 -13.81 -4.70
CA VAL A 236 21.93 -14.61 -5.91
C VAL A 236 20.54 -14.42 -6.50
N LEU A 237 20.47 -13.85 -7.69
CA LEU A 237 19.25 -13.56 -8.41
C LEU A 237 19.13 -14.49 -9.61
N SER A 238 17.97 -15.11 -9.81
CA SER A 238 17.75 -15.97 -10.97
C SER A 238 16.34 -15.84 -11.51
N HIS A 239 16.20 -15.95 -12.83
CA HIS A 239 14.92 -16.10 -13.52
C HIS A 239 14.98 -17.24 -14.54
N SER A 240 13.81 -17.87 -14.81
CA SER A 240 13.63 -18.96 -15.76
C SER A 240 13.64 -18.42 -17.19
N GLU A 241 14.77 -17.81 -17.58
CA GLU A 241 14.99 -17.16 -18.86
C GLU A 241 16.22 -17.71 -19.58
N LYS A 242 16.33 -17.48 -20.90
CA LYS A 242 17.49 -17.84 -21.71
C LYS A 242 18.46 -16.69 -21.89
N TYR A 243 18.08 -15.48 -21.57
CA TYR A 243 18.86 -14.26 -21.71
C TYR A 243 18.72 -13.38 -20.48
N LEU A 244 19.69 -12.55 -20.21
CA LEU A 244 19.65 -11.55 -19.17
C LEU A 244 18.94 -10.30 -19.69
N ASP A 245 17.96 -9.82 -18.95
CA ASP A 245 17.35 -8.51 -19.16
C ASP A 245 16.95 -7.94 -17.80
N ALA A 246 17.71 -6.98 -17.31
CA ALA A 246 17.50 -6.41 -16.00
C ALA A 246 17.85 -4.92 -15.99
N PHE A 247 17.06 -4.15 -15.26
CA PHE A 247 17.33 -2.74 -14.97
C PHE A 247 18.02 -2.60 -13.63
N ILE A 248 19.06 -1.77 -13.58
CA ILE A 248 19.74 -1.33 -12.37
C ILE A 248 19.39 0.14 -12.14
N MET A 249 18.99 0.44 -10.93
CA MET A 249 18.65 1.79 -10.46
C MET A 249 19.56 2.15 -9.30
N VAL A 250 20.01 3.39 -9.22
CA VAL A 250 20.86 3.89 -8.12
C VAL A 250 20.24 5.14 -7.52
N ASN A 251 19.91 5.08 -6.23
CA ASN A 251 19.35 6.22 -5.51
C ASN A 251 19.71 6.14 -4.02
N GLU A 252 19.85 7.31 -3.39
CA GLU A 252 20.24 7.41 -1.98
C GLU A 252 19.11 7.03 -1.01
N THR A 253 17.87 7.12 -1.46
CA THR A 253 16.71 6.95 -0.59
C THR A 253 15.78 5.82 -1.07
N PRO A 254 15.09 5.12 -0.16
CA PRO A 254 14.07 4.15 -0.51
C PRO A 254 12.98 4.71 -1.43
N VAL A 255 12.50 5.92 -1.13
CA VAL A 255 11.48 6.61 -1.94
C VAL A 255 12.01 6.93 -3.34
N GLY A 256 13.29 7.31 -3.46
CA GLY A 256 13.95 7.51 -4.74
C GLY A 256 14.00 6.23 -5.57
N LEU A 257 14.35 5.08 -4.97
CA LEU A 257 14.39 3.78 -5.65
C LEU A 257 12.99 3.33 -6.12
N LEU A 258 11.95 3.59 -5.32
CA LEU A 258 10.56 3.33 -5.73
C LEU A 258 10.15 4.25 -6.89
N ASN A 259 10.54 5.53 -6.88
CA ASN A 259 10.29 6.45 -8.00
C ASN A 259 11.03 6.05 -9.27
N ASP A 260 12.26 5.53 -9.15
CA ASP A 260 13.01 4.99 -10.30
C ASP A 260 12.30 3.76 -10.90
N PHE A 261 11.77 2.88 -10.05
CA PHE A 261 10.90 1.78 -10.48
C PHE A 261 9.63 2.29 -11.18
N TYR A 262 8.98 3.33 -10.64
CA TYR A 262 7.81 3.94 -11.27
C TYR A 262 8.14 4.69 -12.56
N GLN A 263 9.32 5.26 -12.69
CA GLN A 263 9.77 5.82 -13.97
C GLN A 263 9.72 4.77 -15.09
N LEU A 264 10.12 3.55 -14.78
CA LEU A 264 10.13 2.45 -15.74
C LEU A 264 8.72 1.85 -15.96
N THR A 265 7.98 1.62 -14.90
CA THR A 265 6.77 0.78 -14.90
C THR A 265 5.45 1.53 -14.72
N GLY A 266 5.51 2.83 -14.50
CA GLY A 266 4.36 3.70 -14.22
C GLY A 266 4.04 3.86 -12.74
N ASN A 267 3.54 5.04 -12.39
CA ASN A 267 3.14 5.35 -11.03
C ASN A 267 1.90 4.52 -10.61
N PRO A 268 1.74 4.21 -9.33
CA PRO A 268 0.52 3.59 -8.83
C PRO A 268 -0.73 4.43 -9.13
N VAL A 269 -1.84 3.75 -9.40
CA VAL A 269 -3.13 4.42 -9.53
C VAL A 269 -3.52 5.06 -8.18
N LEU A 270 -3.96 6.31 -8.20
CA LEU A 270 -4.65 6.89 -7.05
C LEU A 270 -6.09 6.35 -7.06
N LEU A 271 -6.45 5.55 -6.08
CA LEU A 271 -7.77 4.94 -6.00
C LEU A 271 -8.88 6.02 -5.96
N PRO A 272 -10.07 5.75 -6.48
CA PRO A 272 -11.22 6.62 -6.28
C PRO A 272 -11.58 6.67 -4.79
N LYS A 273 -12.16 7.77 -4.33
CA LYS A 273 -12.47 7.97 -2.90
C LYS A 273 -13.36 6.86 -2.32
N PHE A 274 -14.34 6.36 -3.08
CA PHE A 274 -15.20 5.28 -2.61
C PHE A 274 -14.42 3.98 -2.29
N GLY A 275 -13.27 3.75 -2.95
CA GLY A 275 -12.41 2.58 -2.75
C GLY A 275 -11.73 2.52 -1.39
N PHE A 276 -11.66 3.64 -0.67
CA PHE A 276 -11.11 3.70 0.69
C PHE A 276 -12.12 3.34 1.78
N TYR A 277 -13.39 3.23 1.43
CA TYR A 277 -14.45 2.76 2.33
C TYR A 277 -14.57 1.25 2.29
N MET A 278 -15.29 0.69 3.25
CA MET A 278 -15.64 -0.72 3.23
C MET A 278 -16.28 -1.10 1.91
N GLY A 279 -15.81 -2.18 1.32
CA GLY A 279 -16.47 -2.89 0.24
C GLY A 279 -17.07 -4.20 0.71
N HIS A 280 -18.17 -4.61 0.13
CA HIS A 280 -18.79 -5.89 0.41
C HIS A 280 -18.92 -6.72 -0.87
N LEU A 281 -18.51 -7.98 -0.79
CA LEU A 281 -18.59 -8.93 -1.87
C LEU A 281 -19.43 -10.14 -1.47
N ASN A 282 -20.38 -10.51 -2.31
CA ASN A 282 -21.26 -11.65 -2.08
C ASN A 282 -21.56 -12.40 -3.40
N ALA A 283 -22.00 -13.65 -3.29
CA ALA A 283 -22.23 -14.57 -4.39
C ALA A 283 -23.72 -14.61 -4.87
N TYR A 284 -24.36 -13.46 -5.00
CA TYR A 284 -25.76 -13.39 -5.45
C TYR A 284 -26.01 -14.12 -6.78
N ASN A 285 -27.16 -14.80 -6.85
CA ASN A 285 -27.62 -15.72 -7.90
C ASN A 285 -27.06 -17.14 -7.86
N ARG A 286 -26.20 -17.45 -6.90
CA ARG A 286 -25.63 -18.78 -6.73
C ARG A 286 -26.21 -19.51 -5.54
N ASP A 287 -26.52 -18.78 -4.49
CA ASP A 287 -26.75 -19.33 -3.18
C ASP A 287 -28.24 -19.45 -2.88
N TYR A 288 -28.54 -20.41 -2.00
CA TYR A 288 -29.89 -20.76 -1.56
C TYR A 288 -29.92 -20.75 -0.04
N TRP A 289 -30.96 -20.18 0.54
CA TRP A 289 -31.11 -20.02 1.97
C TRP A 289 -32.24 -20.83 2.52
N THR A 290 -31.97 -21.62 3.58
CA THR A 290 -32.95 -22.46 4.26
C THR A 290 -33.05 -22.05 5.71
N GLU A 291 -34.28 -21.90 6.23
CA GLU A 291 -34.51 -21.61 7.65
C GLU A 291 -33.87 -22.67 8.53
N SER A 292 -33.10 -22.24 9.55
CA SER A 292 -32.42 -23.11 10.48
C SER A 292 -32.22 -22.44 11.83
N ALA A 293 -32.62 -23.09 12.92
CA ALA A 293 -32.41 -22.56 14.28
C ALA A 293 -30.93 -22.31 14.60
N ASN A 294 -30.01 -22.98 13.89
CA ASN A 294 -28.56 -22.83 14.04
C ASN A 294 -27.94 -21.99 12.91
N GLY A 295 -28.76 -21.24 12.16
CA GLY A 295 -28.28 -20.33 11.12
C GLY A 295 -27.38 -19.23 11.69
N PHE A 296 -26.50 -18.70 10.84
CA PHE A 296 -25.43 -17.85 11.31
C PHE A 296 -25.87 -16.45 11.71
N MET A 297 -26.86 -15.88 11.06
CA MET A 297 -27.31 -14.51 11.27
C MET A 297 -28.82 -14.46 11.52
N LEU A 298 -29.24 -13.55 12.37
CA LEU A 298 -30.65 -13.20 12.56
C LEU A 298 -31.05 -12.20 11.47
N TYR A 299 -32.00 -12.60 10.62
CA TYR A 299 -32.53 -11.77 9.57
C TYR A 299 -33.70 -10.89 10.04
N GLU A 300 -34.16 -10.01 9.18
CA GLU A 300 -35.19 -9.02 9.47
C GLU A 300 -36.55 -9.62 9.84
N ASP A 301 -36.83 -10.84 9.42
CA ASP A 301 -38.04 -11.61 9.77
C ASP A 301 -37.95 -12.29 11.16
N GLY A 302 -36.85 -12.09 11.87
CA GLY A 302 -36.62 -12.69 13.18
C GLY A 302 -36.17 -14.15 13.14
N LYS A 303 -35.80 -14.65 11.98
CA LYS A 303 -35.36 -16.01 11.76
C LYS A 303 -33.88 -16.11 11.38
N ARG A 304 -33.33 -17.31 11.54
CA ARG A 304 -31.98 -17.63 11.13
C ARG A 304 -32.00 -18.58 9.93
N TYR A 305 -31.00 -18.47 9.08
CA TYR A 305 -30.88 -19.24 7.85
C TYR A 305 -29.47 -19.82 7.67
N ASN A 306 -29.41 -20.97 7.01
CA ASN A 306 -28.19 -21.56 6.49
C ASN A 306 -28.11 -21.33 4.99
N GLU A 307 -26.93 -21.01 4.53
CA GLU A 307 -26.58 -20.83 3.15
C GLU A 307 -26.11 -22.14 2.49
N SER A 308 -26.39 -22.30 1.20
CA SER A 308 -25.89 -23.41 0.38
C SER A 308 -25.63 -22.93 -1.04
N GLN A 309 -24.47 -23.23 -1.59
CA GLN A 309 -24.15 -23.00 -3.00
C GLN A 309 -24.82 -24.00 -3.95
N LYS A 310 -25.54 -24.99 -3.41
CA LYS A 310 -26.28 -25.97 -4.19
C LYS A 310 -27.77 -25.73 -3.97
N ASP A 311 -28.55 -25.94 -5.04
CA ASP A 311 -29.99 -25.95 -4.91
C ASP A 311 -30.42 -27.00 -3.87
N ASN A 312 -30.94 -26.51 -2.77
CA ASN A 312 -31.43 -27.29 -1.64
C ASN A 312 -32.94 -27.11 -1.44
N GLY A 313 -33.62 -26.52 -2.44
CA GLY A 313 -35.05 -26.17 -2.35
C GLY A 313 -35.32 -24.93 -1.48
N GLY A 314 -34.28 -24.20 -1.09
CA GLY A 314 -34.38 -22.98 -0.31
C GLY A 314 -34.69 -21.73 -1.14
N ILE A 315 -34.61 -20.59 -0.49
CA ILE A 315 -34.85 -19.28 -1.09
C ILE A 315 -33.59 -18.92 -1.87
N ARG A 316 -33.75 -18.75 -3.18
CA ARG A 316 -32.62 -18.31 -4.03
C ARG A 316 -32.35 -16.82 -3.88
N GLU A 317 -31.09 -16.45 -3.82
CA GLU A 317 -30.66 -15.06 -3.82
C GLU A 317 -31.04 -14.32 -5.12
N SER A 318 -31.14 -13.00 -5.01
CA SER A 318 -31.48 -12.13 -6.14
C SER A 318 -30.70 -10.82 -6.07
N LEU A 319 -30.62 -10.08 -7.18
CA LEU A 319 -30.02 -8.73 -7.15
C LEU A 319 -30.99 -7.70 -6.57
N ASN A 320 -32.24 -7.71 -7.04
CA ASN A 320 -33.20 -6.63 -6.84
C ASN A 320 -34.37 -7.00 -5.91
N GLY A 321 -34.37 -8.20 -5.33
CA GLY A 321 -35.49 -8.72 -4.53
C GLY A 321 -36.57 -9.40 -5.37
N GLU A 322 -36.20 -9.95 -6.53
CA GLU A 322 -37.07 -10.72 -7.41
C GLU A 322 -37.67 -11.92 -6.67
N ASN A 323 -38.84 -12.34 -7.08
CA ASN A 323 -39.60 -13.45 -6.46
C ASN A 323 -39.98 -13.23 -4.98
N ASN A 324 -40.15 -11.98 -4.56
CA ASN A 324 -40.44 -11.61 -3.15
C ASN A 324 -39.36 -12.03 -2.13
N ASN A 325 -38.11 -12.14 -2.58
CA ASN A 325 -36.98 -12.57 -1.74
C ASN A 325 -36.09 -11.41 -1.33
N TYR A 326 -36.69 -10.26 -1.01
CA TYR A 326 -35.94 -9.01 -0.75
C TYR A 326 -34.83 -9.18 0.30
N GLN A 327 -35.10 -9.87 1.40
CA GLN A 327 -34.10 -10.02 2.49
C GLN A 327 -32.85 -10.81 2.07
N PHE A 328 -32.92 -11.59 0.98
CA PHE A 328 -31.79 -12.29 0.35
C PHE A 328 -31.36 -11.63 -0.96
N SER A 329 -31.53 -10.32 -1.08
CA SER A 329 -31.12 -9.55 -2.23
C SER A 329 -29.87 -8.70 -1.95
N ALA A 330 -29.17 -8.35 -3.03
CA ALA A 330 -28.06 -7.41 -2.95
C ALA A 330 -28.51 -6.02 -2.44
N ARG A 331 -29.75 -5.61 -2.76
CA ARG A 331 -30.33 -4.38 -2.21
C ARG A 331 -30.48 -4.44 -0.69
N ALA A 332 -30.96 -5.56 -0.16
CA ALA A 332 -31.10 -5.74 1.29
C ALA A 332 -29.76 -5.69 2.03
N ALA A 333 -28.70 -6.22 1.39
CA ALA A 333 -27.35 -6.13 1.97
C ALA A 333 -26.90 -4.69 2.12
N ILE A 334 -27.07 -3.83 1.11
CA ILE A 334 -26.77 -2.41 1.18
C ILE A 334 -27.63 -1.73 2.29
N ASP A 335 -28.91 -2.07 2.39
CA ASP A 335 -29.80 -1.50 3.38
C ASP A 335 -29.44 -1.92 4.82
N ARG A 336 -28.83 -3.10 5.02
CA ARG A 336 -28.31 -3.52 6.33
C ARG A 336 -27.20 -2.60 6.81
N TYR A 337 -26.23 -2.27 5.95
CA TYR A 337 -25.20 -1.31 6.28
C TYR A 337 -25.81 0.05 6.66
N ALA A 338 -26.73 0.55 5.85
CA ALA A 338 -27.39 1.83 6.10
C ALA A 338 -28.20 1.85 7.42
N ARG A 339 -28.98 0.78 7.73
CA ARG A 339 -29.75 0.67 8.97
C ARG A 339 -28.88 0.61 10.23
N ASN A 340 -27.69 0.01 10.10
CA ASN A 340 -26.73 -0.09 11.19
C ASN A 340 -25.81 1.13 11.26
N ASP A 341 -26.06 2.16 10.45
CA ASP A 341 -25.23 3.36 10.33
C ASP A 341 -23.74 3.03 10.12
N MET A 342 -23.46 2.11 9.21
CA MET A 342 -22.12 1.61 8.88
C MET A 342 -21.67 2.07 7.50
N PRO A 343 -20.46 2.60 7.36
CA PRO A 343 -19.90 2.99 6.07
C PRO A 343 -19.85 1.86 5.05
N LEU A 344 -20.24 2.17 3.80
CA LEU A 344 -20.12 1.29 2.64
C LEU A 344 -19.86 2.14 1.40
N GLY A 345 -18.74 1.93 0.71
CA GLY A 345 -18.38 2.68 -0.49
C GLY A 345 -18.71 1.94 -1.78
N TRP A 346 -18.62 0.61 -1.77
CA TRP A 346 -18.79 -0.20 -2.96
C TRP A 346 -19.29 -1.60 -2.63
N PHE A 347 -19.93 -2.24 -3.63
CA PHE A 347 -20.54 -3.54 -3.48
C PHE A 347 -20.34 -4.39 -4.74
N LEU A 348 -19.88 -5.64 -4.57
CA LEU A 348 -19.80 -6.63 -5.64
C LEU A 348 -20.87 -7.70 -5.41
N PRO A 349 -21.93 -7.77 -6.25
CA PRO A 349 -23.02 -8.73 -6.07
C PRO A 349 -22.68 -10.16 -6.49
N ASN A 350 -21.44 -10.42 -6.88
CA ASN A 350 -21.03 -11.75 -7.29
C ASN A 350 -19.66 -12.14 -6.77
N ASP A 351 -19.47 -13.43 -6.57
CA ASP A 351 -18.21 -14.08 -6.24
C ASP A 351 -18.13 -15.43 -6.96
N GLY A 352 -16.94 -15.75 -7.50
CA GLY A 352 -16.65 -17.04 -8.10
C GLY A 352 -16.91 -17.17 -9.60
N TYR A 353 -16.73 -18.38 -10.07
CA TYR A 353 -16.60 -18.76 -11.46
C TYR A 353 -17.92 -18.62 -12.24
N GLY A 354 -18.02 -17.57 -13.04
CA GLY A 354 -19.16 -17.34 -13.88
C GLY A 354 -19.81 -15.98 -13.64
N ALA A 355 -20.94 -15.77 -14.28
CA ALA A 355 -21.63 -14.49 -14.28
C ALA A 355 -22.63 -14.41 -13.12
N GLY A 356 -22.19 -14.13 -11.91
CA GLY A 356 -23.04 -14.04 -10.73
C GLY A 356 -24.08 -12.90 -10.73
N TYR A 357 -24.29 -12.18 -11.83
CA TYR A 357 -25.30 -11.12 -11.93
C TYR A 357 -26.49 -11.46 -12.84
N GLY A 358 -26.49 -12.65 -13.41
CA GLY A 358 -27.56 -13.09 -14.34
C GLY A 358 -28.84 -13.50 -13.63
N GLN A 359 -29.96 -12.86 -13.96
CA GLN A 359 -31.31 -13.20 -13.49
C GLN A 359 -32.26 -13.55 -14.63
N THR A 360 -31.81 -13.38 -15.89
CA THR A 360 -32.64 -13.58 -17.10
C THR A 360 -32.00 -14.56 -18.08
N GLY A 361 -32.73 -14.98 -19.11
CA GLY A 361 -32.19 -15.87 -20.12
C GLY A 361 -31.37 -15.20 -21.23
N THR A 362 -31.09 -13.89 -21.14
CA THR A 362 -30.34 -13.15 -22.15
C THR A 362 -29.28 -12.26 -21.52
N LEU A 363 -28.16 -12.04 -22.21
CA LEU A 363 -27.09 -11.14 -21.73
C LEU A 363 -27.63 -9.71 -21.57
N ASP A 364 -28.39 -9.19 -22.51
CA ASP A 364 -28.96 -7.84 -22.44
C ASP A 364 -29.94 -7.69 -21.25
N GLY A 365 -30.74 -8.72 -20.99
CA GLY A 365 -31.61 -8.76 -19.81
C GLY A 365 -30.82 -8.76 -18.52
N ASN A 366 -29.71 -9.49 -18.46
CA ASN A 366 -28.82 -9.50 -17.30
C ASN A 366 -28.11 -8.15 -17.07
N ILE A 367 -27.67 -7.48 -18.14
CA ILE A 367 -27.11 -6.12 -18.08
C ILE A 367 -28.15 -5.12 -17.57
N GLN A 368 -29.41 -5.21 -18.05
CA GLN A 368 -30.47 -4.35 -17.56
C GLN A 368 -30.78 -4.57 -16.07
N ASN A 369 -30.83 -5.83 -15.64
CA ASN A 369 -31.02 -6.17 -14.22
C ASN A 369 -29.87 -5.64 -13.34
N LEU A 370 -28.63 -5.76 -13.82
CA LEU A 370 -27.44 -5.20 -13.15
C LEU A 370 -27.52 -3.66 -13.09
N LYS A 371 -28.01 -3.02 -14.17
CA LYS A 371 -28.23 -1.57 -14.20
C LYS A 371 -29.22 -1.12 -13.13
N GLU A 372 -30.35 -1.80 -13.01
CA GLU A 372 -31.38 -1.50 -12.00
C GLU A 372 -30.82 -1.62 -10.58
N PHE A 373 -30.00 -2.63 -10.32
CA PHE A 373 -29.27 -2.76 -9.07
C PHE A 373 -28.26 -1.61 -8.87
N GLY A 374 -27.49 -1.29 -9.91
CA GLY A 374 -26.49 -0.21 -9.85
C GLY A 374 -27.12 1.17 -9.60
N ASP A 375 -28.26 1.44 -10.24
CA ASP A 375 -29.01 2.70 -10.00
C ASP A 375 -29.52 2.78 -8.55
N TYR A 376 -29.98 1.65 -7.99
CA TYR A 376 -30.34 1.56 -6.58
C TYR A 376 -29.15 1.81 -5.66
N ALA A 377 -28.02 1.12 -5.86
CA ALA A 377 -26.83 1.26 -5.06
C ALA A 377 -26.29 2.71 -5.05
N ARG A 378 -26.21 3.32 -6.24
CA ARG A 378 -25.78 4.73 -6.38
C ARG A 378 -26.74 5.70 -5.70
N SER A 379 -28.06 5.40 -5.66
CA SER A 379 -29.03 6.20 -4.87
C SER A 379 -28.73 6.18 -3.38
N LYS A 380 -27.96 5.20 -2.91
CA LYS A 380 -27.48 5.06 -1.53
C LYS A 380 -26.03 5.53 -1.35
N GLY A 381 -25.40 6.05 -2.42
CA GLY A 381 -24.00 6.48 -2.39
C GLY A 381 -22.98 5.35 -2.54
N VAL A 382 -23.40 4.18 -2.98
CA VAL A 382 -22.58 2.97 -3.11
C VAL A 382 -22.32 2.67 -4.59
N GLU A 383 -21.06 2.49 -4.98
CA GLU A 383 -20.67 2.05 -6.32
C GLU A 383 -20.76 0.53 -6.46
N ILE A 384 -21.03 0.05 -7.66
CA ILE A 384 -21.10 -1.38 -7.92
C ILE A 384 -19.88 -1.91 -8.65
N GLY A 385 -19.60 -3.18 -8.41
CA GLY A 385 -18.53 -3.92 -9.07
C GLY A 385 -18.91 -5.35 -9.39
N LEU A 386 -17.99 -6.06 -10.02
CA LEU A 386 -18.13 -7.46 -10.34
C LEU A 386 -16.81 -8.21 -10.09
N TRP A 387 -16.93 -9.43 -9.60
CA TRP A 387 -15.87 -10.42 -9.70
C TRP A 387 -15.71 -10.83 -11.18
N THR A 388 -14.51 -11.07 -11.63
CA THR A 388 -14.26 -11.35 -13.04
C THR A 388 -13.17 -12.40 -13.24
N GLN A 389 -13.43 -13.29 -14.19
CA GLN A 389 -12.45 -14.15 -14.82
C GLN A 389 -11.83 -13.45 -16.05
N SER A 390 -10.96 -14.18 -16.74
CA SER A 390 -10.27 -13.72 -17.95
C SER A 390 -11.18 -13.43 -19.15
N ASP A 391 -12.40 -13.94 -19.16
CA ASP A 391 -13.33 -13.79 -20.27
C ASP A 391 -14.23 -12.57 -20.07
N LEU A 392 -13.73 -11.42 -20.46
CA LEU A 392 -14.40 -10.12 -20.27
C LEU A 392 -15.35 -9.73 -21.38
N HIS A 393 -15.23 -10.36 -22.55
CA HIS A 393 -15.99 -10.04 -23.74
C HIS A 393 -16.92 -11.18 -24.16
N PRO A 394 -18.08 -10.88 -24.80
CA PRO A 394 -19.01 -11.90 -25.22
C PRO A 394 -18.38 -12.96 -26.15
N LYS A 395 -18.71 -14.23 -25.91
CA LYS A 395 -18.27 -15.35 -26.72
C LYS A 395 -19.44 -16.09 -27.31
N GLU A 396 -19.38 -16.41 -28.61
CA GLU A 396 -20.38 -17.21 -29.28
C GLU A 396 -20.46 -18.62 -28.68
N GLY A 397 -21.70 -19.13 -28.51
CA GLY A 397 -21.94 -20.48 -27.98
C GLY A 397 -21.87 -20.62 -26.45
N VAL A 398 -21.59 -19.52 -25.70
CA VAL A 398 -21.69 -19.52 -24.26
C VAL A 398 -23.08 -19.14 -23.79
N GLU A 399 -23.62 -19.86 -22.78
CA GLU A 399 -24.92 -19.52 -22.19
C GLU A 399 -24.95 -18.10 -21.63
N ALA A 400 -26.09 -17.41 -21.76
CA ALA A 400 -26.25 -16.02 -21.32
C ALA A 400 -25.86 -15.78 -19.84
N LEU A 401 -26.14 -16.77 -18.98
CA LEU A 401 -25.78 -16.71 -17.56
C LEU A 401 -24.26 -16.66 -17.32
N LEU A 402 -23.48 -17.22 -18.22
CA LEU A 402 -22.02 -17.31 -18.14
C LEU A 402 -21.31 -16.28 -19.02
N GLN A 403 -22.04 -15.51 -19.83
CA GLN A 403 -21.45 -14.48 -20.67
C GLN A 403 -21.17 -13.22 -19.90
N ARG A 404 -20.08 -12.55 -20.31
CA ARG A 404 -19.69 -11.22 -19.82
C ARG A 404 -19.63 -10.25 -21.01
N ASP A 405 -19.90 -8.99 -20.73
CA ASP A 405 -19.67 -7.88 -21.65
C ASP A 405 -19.22 -6.68 -20.82
N ILE A 406 -17.90 -6.61 -20.59
CA ILE A 406 -17.29 -5.58 -19.72
C ILE A 406 -17.62 -4.16 -20.22
N VAL A 407 -17.76 -3.97 -21.54
CA VAL A 407 -18.11 -2.67 -22.11
C VAL A 407 -19.52 -2.26 -21.70
N LYS A 408 -20.50 -3.16 -21.83
CA LYS A 408 -21.88 -2.91 -21.37
C LYS A 408 -21.98 -2.80 -19.85
N GLU A 409 -21.26 -3.63 -19.13
CA GLU A 409 -21.18 -3.57 -17.66
C GLU A 409 -20.73 -2.19 -17.18
N VAL A 410 -19.70 -1.63 -17.78
CA VAL A 410 -19.16 -0.31 -17.44
C VAL A 410 -20.05 0.82 -17.96
N ARG A 411 -20.44 0.77 -19.26
CA ARG A 411 -21.15 1.85 -19.94
C ARG A 411 -22.63 1.92 -19.54
N ASP A 412 -23.32 0.77 -19.56
CA ASP A 412 -24.77 0.70 -19.43
C ASP A 412 -25.21 0.42 -17.99
N ALA A 413 -24.54 -0.50 -17.26
CA ALA A 413 -24.87 -0.80 -15.88
C ALA A 413 -24.10 0.06 -14.86
N GLY A 414 -23.03 0.73 -15.28
CA GLY A 414 -22.26 1.65 -14.43
C GLY A 414 -21.35 0.95 -13.44
N VAL A 415 -20.79 -0.21 -13.81
CA VAL A 415 -19.77 -0.90 -13.02
C VAL A 415 -18.52 -0.02 -12.88
N ARG A 416 -17.99 0.11 -11.67
CA ARG A 416 -16.82 0.92 -11.32
C ARG A 416 -15.74 0.15 -10.56
N VAL A 417 -16.01 -1.06 -10.11
CA VAL A 417 -15.09 -1.91 -9.36
C VAL A 417 -14.97 -3.27 -10.04
N LEU A 418 -13.77 -3.80 -10.15
CA LEU A 418 -13.53 -5.14 -10.64
C LEU A 418 -12.54 -5.89 -9.74
N LYS A 419 -12.90 -7.12 -9.36
CA LYS A 419 -12.00 -8.04 -8.66
C LYS A 419 -11.59 -9.13 -9.63
N THR A 420 -10.28 -9.18 -9.92
CA THR A 420 -9.67 -10.30 -10.67
C THR A 420 -9.15 -11.36 -9.71
N ASP A 421 -9.15 -12.62 -10.12
CA ASP A 421 -8.86 -13.74 -9.25
C ASP A 421 -7.74 -14.64 -9.82
N VAL A 422 -7.49 -15.79 -9.20
CA VAL A 422 -6.44 -16.77 -9.56
C VAL A 422 -6.41 -17.16 -11.04
N ALA A 423 -7.54 -17.13 -11.72
CA ALA A 423 -7.62 -17.40 -13.15
C ALA A 423 -6.76 -16.45 -14.00
N TRP A 424 -6.52 -15.24 -13.53
CA TRP A 424 -5.68 -14.25 -14.18
C TRP A 424 -4.20 -14.58 -14.06
N VAL A 425 -3.76 -15.07 -12.92
CA VAL A 425 -2.37 -15.43 -12.65
C VAL A 425 -2.04 -16.82 -13.23
N GLY A 426 -2.99 -17.74 -13.19
CA GLY A 426 -2.83 -19.11 -13.69
C GLY A 426 -2.44 -19.21 -15.16
N ALA A 427 -2.80 -18.22 -15.99
CA ALA A 427 -2.43 -18.14 -17.39
C ALA A 427 -1.08 -17.43 -17.63
N GLY A 428 -0.39 -17.01 -16.58
CA GLY A 428 0.91 -16.35 -16.60
C GLY A 428 0.86 -14.84 -16.37
N TYR A 429 2.00 -14.25 -16.04
CA TYR A 429 2.08 -12.85 -15.62
C TYR A 429 1.79 -11.84 -16.73
N SER A 430 2.11 -12.17 -17.99
CA SER A 430 1.72 -11.33 -19.13
C SER A 430 0.20 -11.31 -19.31
N PHE A 431 -0.47 -12.43 -19.05
CA PHE A 431 -1.92 -12.54 -19.12
C PHE A 431 -2.58 -11.69 -18.02
N GLY A 432 -2.10 -11.76 -16.78
CA GLY A 432 -2.59 -10.95 -15.67
C GLY A 432 -2.42 -9.46 -15.92
N LEU A 433 -1.23 -9.04 -16.34
CA LEU A 433 -0.96 -7.63 -16.66
C LEU A 433 -1.79 -7.12 -17.85
N ASN A 434 -1.97 -7.92 -18.92
CA ASN A 434 -2.83 -7.58 -20.04
C ASN A 434 -4.28 -7.37 -19.59
N GLY A 435 -4.79 -8.27 -18.73
CA GLY A 435 -6.18 -8.20 -18.28
C GLY A 435 -6.47 -6.97 -17.43
N VAL A 436 -5.61 -6.61 -16.50
CA VAL A 436 -5.80 -5.37 -15.73
C VAL A 436 -5.61 -4.11 -16.57
N ALA A 437 -4.75 -4.17 -17.60
CA ALA A 437 -4.58 -3.08 -18.55
C ALA A 437 -5.83 -2.88 -19.43
N ASP A 438 -6.41 -3.96 -19.96
CA ASP A 438 -7.65 -3.91 -20.77
C ASP A 438 -8.79 -3.26 -20.00
N VAL A 439 -9.02 -3.69 -18.75
CA VAL A 439 -10.00 -3.06 -17.86
C VAL A 439 -9.65 -1.63 -17.52
N GLY A 440 -8.37 -1.36 -17.28
CA GLY A 440 -7.84 -0.03 -16.99
C GLY A 440 -8.10 0.98 -18.10
N ASP A 441 -8.14 0.52 -19.36
CA ASP A 441 -8.46 1.34 -20.54
C ASP A 441 -9.97 1.44 -20.78
N ILE A 442 -10.73 0.35 -20.58
CA ILE A 442 -12.19 0.29 -20.76
C ILE A 442 -12.91 1.20 -19.75
N MET A 443 -12.47 1.19 -18.52
CA MET A 443 -13.13 1.92 -17.42
C MET A 443 -13.26 3.42 -17.69
N PRO A 444 -12.20 4.17 -18.00
CA PRO A 444 -12.33 5.60 -18.33
C PRO A 444 -13.02 5.84 -19.67
N TYR A 445 -12.74 5.03 -20.67
CA TYR A 445 -13.27 5.25 -22.03
C TYR A 445 -14.80 5.13 -22.09
N TYR A 446 -15.36 4.07 -21.52
CA TYR A 446 -16.80 3.81 -21.54
C TYR A 446 -17.52 4.29 -20.27
N GLY A 447 -16.80 4.55 -19.20
CA GLY A 447 -17.33 4.96 -17.91
C GLY A 447 -17.35 6.47 -17.64
N GLY A 448 -17.21 7.31 -18.69
CA GLY A 448 -17.23 8.77 -18.53
C GLY A 448 -15.99 9.30 -17.79
N ASN A 449 -14.81 8.87 -18.22
CA ASN A 449 -13.52 9.19 -17.61
C ASN A 449 -13.35 8.64 -16.17
N ALA A 450 -14.10 7.58 -15.84
CA ALA A 450 -14.06 6.97 -14.50
C ALA A 450 -12.64 6.48 -14.16
N ARG A 451 -12.21 6.74 -12.95
CA ARG A 451 -10.95 6.24 -12.40
C ARG A 451 -11.07 4.73 -12.16
N PRO A 452 -10.14 3.90 -12.68
CA PRO A 452 -10.18 2.48 -12.45
C PRO A 452 -10.05 2.13 -10.96
N PHE A 453 -10.87 1.19 -10.52
CA PHE A 453 -10.71 0.53 -9.23
C PHE A 453 -10.74 -0.98 -9.46
N ILE A 454 -9.55 -1.54 -9.56
CA ILE A 454 -9.33 -2.96 -9.84
C ILE A 454 -8.61 -3.57 -8.64
N ILE A 455 -9.10 -4.71 -8.15
CA ILE A 455 -8.48 -5.51 -7.10
C ILE A 455 -7.98 -6.79 -7.75
N SER A 456 -6.67 -7.04 -7.71
CA SER A 456 -6.04 -8.12 -8.47
C SER A 456 -5.12 -8.99 -7.62
N LEU A 457 -5.03 -10.27 -7.98
CA LEU A 457 -3.95 -11.17 -7.55
C LEU A 457 -2.67 -10.99 -8.37
N ASP A 458 -2.74 -10.35 -9.54
CA ASP A 458 -1.54 -10.02 -10.30
C ASP A 458 -0.85 -8.80 -9.68
N GLY A 459 0.41 -8.97 -9.27
CA GLY A 459 1.29 -7.92 -8.73
C GLY A 459 2.59 -7.79 -9.52
N TRP A 460 2.65 -8.29 -10.77
CA TRP A 460 3.82 -8.17 -11.61
C TRP A 460 4.19 -6.72 -11.90
N ALA A 461 5.43 -6.45 -12.28
CA ALA A 461 5.87 -5.08 -12.55
C ALA A 461 4.98 -4.41 -13.63
N GLY A 462 4.42 -3.28 -13.30
CA GLY A 462 3.46 -2.54 -14.12
C GLY A 462 2.00 -2.64 -13.69
N THR A 463 1.62 -3.63 -12.89
CA THR A 463 0.24 -3.81 -12.40
C THR A 463 -0.22 -2.63 -11.56
N GLN A 464 0.68 -2.03 -10.75
CA GLN A 464 0.36 -0.92 -9.84
C GLN A 464 -0.27 0.29 -10.53
N ARG A 465 0.00 0.51 -11.82
CA ARG A 465 -0.59 1.63 -12.57
C ARG A 465 -2.06 1.45 -12.90
N TYR A 466 -2.60 0.24 -12.71
CA TYR A 466 -3.99 -0.11 -13.01
C TYR A 466 -4.76 -0.59 -11.78
N ALA A 467 -4.12 -1.35 -10.89
CA ALA A 467 -4.79 -2.11 -9.85
C ALA A 467 -4.16 -1.95 -8.47
N GLY A 468 -4.96 -2.20 -7.44
CA GLY A 468 -4.52 -2.59 -6.12
C GLY A 468 -4.44 -4.10 -5.98
N ILE A 469 -3.71 -4.57 -4.98
CA ILE A 469 -3.45 -5.98 -4.75
C ILE A 469 -4.41 -6.55 -3.70
N TRP A 470 -4.90 -7.73 -3.96
CA TRP A 470 -5.57 -8.59 -3.00
C TRP A 470 -4.66 -9.77 -2.66
N SER A 471 -4.46 -10.04 -1.38
CA SER A 471 -3.45 -11.01 -0.94
C SER A 471 -3.88 -12.48 -1.01
N GLY A 472 -5.06 -12.78 -1.57
CA GLY A 472 -5.55 -14.15 -1.81
C GLY A 472 -6.54 -14.68 -0.76
N ASP A 473 -6.98 -15.92 -0.94
CA ASP A 473 -7.99 -16.61 -0.12
C ASP A 473 -7.42 -17.11 1.21
N GLN A 474 -7.27 -16.26 2.20
CA GLN A 474 -6.85 -16.69 3.53
C GLN A 474 -8.05 -17.14 4.37
N THR A 475 -7.83 -18.17 5.18
CA THR A 475 -8.90 -18.75 6.02
C THR A 475 -9.43 -17.77 7.04
N GLY A 476 -8.58 -17.06 7.76
CA GLY A 476 -8.99 -16.12 8.80
C GLY A 476 -9.60 -16.75 10.04
N GLY A 477 -10.18 -15.93 10.90
CA GLY A 477 -10.81 -16.36 12.14
C GLY A 477 -9.84 -16.70 13.27
N ASP A 478 -8.55 -16.51 13.05
CA ASP A 478 -7.47 -16.77 14.00
C ASP A 478 -6.42 -15.63 14.04
N TRP A 479 -5.59 -15.67 15.09
CA TRP A 479 -4.56 -14.66 15.31
C TRP A 479 -3.44 -14.69 14.27
N GLU A 480 -3.17 -15.85 13.68
CA GLU A 480 -2.15 -16.04 12.65
C GLU A 480 -2.46 -15.16 11.43
N TYR A 481 -3.74 -15.04 11.10
CA TYR A 481 -4.22 -14.21 10.00
C TYR A 481 -3.79 -12.73 10.16
N ILE A 482 -4.01 -12.12 11.32
CA ILE A 482 -3.58 -10.75 11.61
C ILE A 482 -2.06 -10.68 11.61
N ARG A 483 -1.40 -11.62 12.28
CA ARG A 483 0.03 -11.63 12.50
C ARG A 483 0.83 -11.53 11.20
N PHE A 484 0.51 -12.36 10.21
CA PHE A 484 1.31 -12.35 8.99
C PHE A 484 0.89 -11.24 8.00
N HIS A 485 -0.34 -10.73 8.06
CA HIS A 485 -0.76 -9.67 7.14
C HIS A 485 -0.11 -8.31 7.42
N ILE A 486 0.21 -7.97 8.65
CA ILE A 486 0.86 -6.70 8.96
C ILE A 486 2.18 -6.56 8.17
N PRO A 487 3.17 -7.47 8.29
CA PRO A 487 4.40 -7.38 7.48
C PRO A 487 4.14 -7.58 5.97
N THR A 488 3.12 -8.33 5.58
CA THR A 488 2.71 -8.47 4.17
C THR A 488 2.33 -7.12 3.57
N PHE A 489 1.50 -6.33 4.26
CA PHE A 489 1.06 -5.01 3.79
C PHE A 489 2.22 -4.00 3.74
N ILE A 490 3.10 -4.02 4.74
CA ILE A 490 4.34 -3.23 4.73
C ILE A 490 5.19 -3.59 3.51
N GLY A 491 5.39 -4.88 3.26
CA GLY A 491 6.20 -5.39 2.15
C GLY A 491 5.64 -5.07 0.78
N SER A 492 4.32 -5.04 0.63
CA SER A 492 3.63 -4.63 -0.60
C SER A 492 4.00 -3.19 -0.99
N GLY A 493 3.90 -2.26 -0.05
CA GLY A 493 4.28 -0.86 -0.28
C GLY A 493 5.76 -0.70 -0.66
N LEU A 494 6.66 -1.46 -0.01
CA LEU A 494 8.09 -1.48 -0.32
C LEU A 494 8.43 -2.16 -1.65
N SER A 495 7.47 -2.85 -2.26
CA SER A 495 7.58 -3.48 -3.58
C SER A 495 6.98 -2.63 -4.71
N GLY A 496 6.59 -1.38 -4.43
CA GLY A 496 5.94 -0.49 -5.39
C GLY A 496 4.45 -0.75 -5.58
N GLN A 497 3.81 -1.52 -4.66
CA GLN A 497 2.38 -1.86 -4.67
C GLN A 497 1.68 -1.29 -3.42
N PRO A 498 1.47 0.04 -3.34
CA PRO A 498 0.98 0.68 -2.11
C PRO A 498 -0.50 0.42 -1.82
N ASN A 499 -1.29 0.08 -2.85
CA ASN A 499 -2.70 -0.24 -2.71
C ASN A 499 -2.86 -1.74 -2.46
N ILE A 500 -3.15 -2.14 -1.24
CA ILE A 500 -3.30 -3.55 -0.85
C ILE A 500 -4.52 -3.74 0.03
N THR A 501 -5.17 -4.89 -0.12
CA THR A 501 -6.26 -5.36 0.74
C THR A 501 -6.19 -6.88 0.94
N ASN A 502 -6.96 -7.35 1.89
CA ASN A 502 -7.36 -8.74 2.07
C ASN A 502 -8.79 -8.80 2.61
N ASP A 503 -9.35 -10.00 2.70
CA ASP A 503 -10.69 -10.16 3.25
C ASP A 503 -10.70 -9.82 4.74
N MET A 504 -11.72 -9.09 5.19
CA MET A 504 -11.90 -8.76 6.59
C MET A 504 -12.06 -10.05 7.40
N ASP A 505 -11.19 -10.27 8.38
CA ASP A 505 -11.14 -11.50 9.19
C ASP A 505 -11.02 -12.79 8.33
N GLY A 506 -10.40 -12.69 7.15
CA GLY A 506 -10.28 -13.79 6.17
C GLY A 506 -11.61 -14.19 5.52
N ILE A 507 -11.52 -15.06 4.50
CA ILE A 507 -12.68 -15.46 3.71
C ILE A 507 -13.64 -16.37 4.51
N PHE A 508 -13.12 -17.15 5.47
CA PHE A 508 -13.88 -18.09 6.30
C PHE A 508 -13.94 -17.69 7.79
N GLY A 509 -13.52 -16.49 8.14
CA GLY A 509 -13.58 -15.94 9.49
C GLY A 509 -15.00 -15.56 9.92
N GLY A 510 -15.11 -14.67 10.91
CA GLY A 510 -16.37 -14.10 11.37
C GLY A 510 -17.02 -14.81 12.58
N LYS A 511 -16.31 -15.70 13.26
CA LYS A 511 -16.83 -16.39 14.48
C LYS A 511 -16.09 -15.99 15.76
N ASN A 512 -14.84 -15.58 15.64
CA ASN A 512 -13.99 -15.20 16.77
C ASN A 512 -14.07 -13.69 16.98
N ILE A 513 -14.87 -13.25 17.94
CA ILE A 513 -15.11 -11.82 18.20
C ILE A 513 -13.80 -11.04 18.44
N PRO A 514 -12.87 -11.46 19.32
CA PRO A 514 -11.59 -10.78 19.49
C PRO A 514 -10.81 -10.59 18.17
N VAL A 515 -10.66 -11.65 17.39
CA VAL A 515 -9.92 -11.59 16.11
C VAL A 515 -10.62 -10.68 15.12
N ASN A 516 -11.94 -10.82 14.97
CA ASN A 516 -12.74 -9.98 14.07
C ASN A 516 -12.60 -8.49 14.40
N VAL A 517 -12.83 -8.12 15.67
CA VAL A 517 -12.73 -6.72 16.12
C VAL A 517 -11.31 -6.18 15.94
N ARG A 518 -10.27 -6.96 16.30
CA ARG A 518 -8.89 -6.54 16.14
C ARG A 518 -8.51 -6.36 14.67
N ASP A 519 -9.07 -7.16 13.78
CA ASP A 519 -8.83 -7.02 12.35
C ASP A 519 -9.47 -5.73 11.78
N TYR A 520 -10.69 -5.39 12.16
CA TYR A 520 -11.32 -4.10 11.84
C TYR A 520 -10.49 -2.91 12.33
N GLN A 521 -9.92 -3.00 13.53
CA GLN A 521 -9.14 -1.92 14.13
C GLN A 521 -7.93 -1.52 13.29
N TRP A 522 -7.06 -2.46 12.95
CA TRP A 522 -5.84 -2.08 12.24
C TRP A 522 -6.09 -1.77 10.76
N LYS A 523 -7.08 -2.43 10.14
CA LYS A 523 -7.45 -2.18 8.74
C LYS A 523 -8.09 -0.81 8.51
N THR A 524 -8.60 -0.16 9.54
CA THR A 524 -8.98 1.27 9.51
C THR A 524 -7.84 2.14 8.96
N PHE A 525 -6.59 1.76 9.23
CA PHE A 525 -5.37 2.46 8.81
C PHE A 525 -4.70 1.80 7.60
N THR A 526 -5.49 1.27 6.67
CA THR A 526 -5.05 0.68 5.41
C THR A 526 -5.80 1.33 4.23
N PRO A 527 -5.30 1.23 2.98
CA PRO A 527 -5.96 1.88 1.85
C PRO A 527 -7.34 1.33 1.53
N MET A 528 -7.52 0.02 1.54
CA MET A 528 -8.75 -0.65 1.12
C MET A 528 -9.24 -1.61 2.20
N GLU A 529 -10.57 -1.78 2.28
CA GLU A 529 -11.23 -2.78 3.13
C GLU A 529 -12.20 -3.59 2.28
N LEU A 530 -12.08 -4.90 2.33
CA LEU A 530 -12.96 -5.83 1.64
C LEU A 530 -13.57 -6.81 2.64
N ASN A 531 -14.86 -6.83 2.71
CA ASN A 531 -15.61 -7.83 3.47
C ASN A 531 -16.26 -8.81 2.50
N MET A 532 -15.90 -10.08 2.60
CA MET A 532 -16.40 -11.11 1.69
C MET A 532 -17.40 -12.01 2.42
N ASP A 533 -18.56 -12.20 1.81
CA ASP A 533 -19.66 -13.03 2.31
C ASP A 533 -20.07 -14.06 1.25
N GLY A 534 -20.88 -15.04 1.59
CA GLY A 534 -21.44 -16.02 0.66
C GLY A 534 -20.63 -17.30 0.46
N TRP A 535 -19.64 -17.58 1.31
CA TRP A 535 -18.81 -18.78 1.23
C TRP A 535 -19.06 -19.75 2.38
N GLY A 536 -20.24 -19.82 2.89
CA GLY A 536 -20.56 -20.83 3.88
C GLY A 536 -21.13 -20.29 5.18
N ALA A 537 -20.70 -20.87 6.28
CA ALA A 537 -21.37 -20.88 7.54
C ALA A 537 -21.09 -19.66 8.44
N ASN A 538 -20.51 -18.57 7.92
CA ASN A 538 -20.06 -17.46 8.75
C ASN A 538 -20.68 -16.12 8.36
N PRO A 539 -21.26 -15.38 9.30
CA PRO A 539 -21.73 -14.04 9.05
C PRO A 539 -20.57 -13.11 8.81
N LYS A 540 -20.62 -12.33 7.73
CA LYS A 540 -19.56 -11.39 7.34
C LYS A 540 -19.99 -9.92 7.39
N TYR A 541 -21.23 -9.63 7.78
CA TYR A 541 -21.65 -8.26 8.05
C TYR A 541 -21.00 -7.74 9.34
N PRO A 542 -20.60 -6.47 9.40
CA PRO A 542 -19.94 -5.93 10.59
C PRO A 542 -20.74 -6.06 11.89
N GLU A 543 -22.07 -6.13 11.79
CA GLU A 543 -23.00 -6.28 12.93
C GLU A 543 -23.32 -7.74 13.27
N ALA A 544 -22.91 -8.69 12.46
CA ALA A 544 -23.39 -10.07 12.55
C ALA A 544 -22.98 -10.80 13.84
N LEU A 545 -21.90 -10.40 14.48
CA LEU A 545 -21.42 -10.97 15.73
C LEU A 545 -22.12 -10.38 16.98
N GLY A 546 -23.01 -9.41 16.80
CA GLY A 546 -23.69 -8.72 17.89
C GLY A 546 -22.78 -7.81 18.72
N GLU A 547 -23.27 -7.39 19.88
CA GLU A 547 -22.48 -6.53 20.77
C GLU A 547 -21.42 -7.35 21.57
N PRO A 548 -20.23 -6.79 21.83
CA PRO A 548 -19.79 -5.40 21.55
C PRO A 548 -19.21 -5.20 20.15
N ALA A 549 -19.08 -6.25 19.33
CA ALA A 549 -18.42 -6.18 18.01
C ALA A 549 -19.11 -5.17 17.08
N THR A 550 -20.44 -5.18 17.03
CA THR A 550 -21.22 -4.25 16.19
C THR A 550 -20.86 -2.78 16.46
N SER A 551 -20.86 -2.37 17.72
CA SER A 551 -20.56 -0.99 18.11
C SER A 551 -19.10 -0.61 17.85
N ILE A 552 -18.17 -1.52 18.12
CA ILE A 552 -16.75 -1.28 17.92
C ILE A 552 -16.41 -1.23 16.42
N ASN A 553 -16.89 -2.17 15.63
CA ASN A 553 -16.64 -2.21 14.18
C ASN A 553 -17.21 -0.96 13.50
N ARG A 554 -18.48 -0.58 13.82
CA ARG A 554 -19.09 0.67 13.33
C ARG A 554 -18.21 1.88 13.63
N TRP A 555 -17.72 1.97 14.85
CA TRP A 555 -16.93 3.11 15.26
C TRP A 555 -15.62 3.23 14.48
N TYR A 556 -14.90 2.13 14.26
CA TYR A 556 -13.67 2.13 13.47
C TYR A 556 -13.93 2.43 11.99
N MET A 557 -15.01 1.92 11.41
CA MET A 557 -15.42 2.26 10.05
C MET A 557 -15.76 3.77 9.92
N LYS A 558 -16.44 4.35 10.89
CA LYS A 558 -16.71 5.80 10.95
C LYS A 558 -15.42 6.61 11.08
N MET A 559 -14.49 6.18 11.93
CA MET A 559 -13.18 6.83 12.07
C MET A 559 -12.43 6.86 10.73
N LYS A 560 -12.41 5.76 9.98
CA LYS A 560 -11.83 5.72 8.64
C LYS A 560 -12.48 6.74 7.70
N ALA A 561 -13.80 6.83 7.72
CA ALA A 561 -14.54 7.79 6.91
C ALA A 561 -14.19 9.24 7.29
N GLU A 562 -14.13 9.56 8.60
CA GLU A 562 -13.76 10.89 9.06
C GLU A 562 -12.30 11.27 8.73
N LEU A 563 -11.38 10.30 8.75
CA LEU A 563 -9.97 10.48 8.40
C LEU A 563 -9.72 10.55 6.89
N MET A 564 -10.75 10.47 6.05
CA MET A 564 -10.63 10.40 4.60
C MET A 564 -9.76 11.51 3.98
N PRO A 565 -9.84 12.79 4.37
CA PRO A 565 -8.99 13.83 3.81
C PRO A 565 -7.50 13.60 4.09
N TYR A 566 -7.17 13.10 5.29
CA TYR A 566 -5.80 12.71 5.64
C TYR A 566 -5.35 11.48 4.84
N ALA A 567 -6.14 10.41 4.86
CA ALA A 567 -5.81 9.15 4.17
C ALA A 567 -5.64 9.36 2.66
N TYR A 568 -6.48 10.20 2.05
CA TYR A 568 -6.40 10.50 0.63
C TYR A 568 -5.16 11.32 0.26
N SER A 569 -4.76 12.27 1.12
CA SER A 569 -3.50 13.00 0.96
C SER A 569 -2.29 12.08 1.06
N VAL A 570 -2.29 11.14 2.01
CA VAL A 570 -1.25 10.11 2.16
C VAL A 570 -1.24 9.15 0.96
N ALA A 571 -2.40 8.78 0.43
CA ALA A 571 -2.49 7.96 -0.78
C ALA A 571 -1.92 8.69 -2.00
N ARG A 572 -2.08 10.01 -2.08
CA ARG A 572 -1.44 10.81 -3.14
C ARG A 572 0.08 10.81 -3.01
N GLU A 573 0.63 10.88 -1.80
CA GLU A 573 2.09 10.74 -1.58
C GLU A 573 2.60 9.36 -2.05
N ALA A 574 1.77 8.31 -1.93
CA ALA A 574 2.15 6.96 -2.35
C ALA A 574 2.27 6.83 -3.88
N VAL A 575 1.55 7.64 -4.65
CA VAL A 575 1.74 7.75 -6.11
C VAL A 575 3.15 8.24 -6.45
N ASP A 576 3.76 9.02 -5.57
CA ASP A 576 5.11 9.56 -5.70
C ASP A 576 6.15 8.77 -4.87
N GLY A 577 5.88 7.51 -4.57
CA GLY A 577 6.85 6.58 -3.99
C GLY A 577 6.89 6.50 -2.47
N LYS A 578 6.05 7.25 -1.74
CA LYS A 578 6.01 7.17 -0.28
C LYS A 578 4.82 6.34 0.19
N PRO A 579 5.00 5.07 0.59
CA PRO A 579 3.89 4.15 0.86
C PRO A 579 2.86 4.68 1.86
N ILE A 580 1.60 4.25 1.73
CA ILE A 580 0.52 4.55 2.68
C ILE A 580 0.82 3.89 4.03
N ILE A 581 1.11 2.59 3.98
CA ILE A 581 1.54 1.78 5.13
C ILE A 581 3.06 1.77 5.11
N ARG A 582 3.68 2.49 6.05
CA ARG A 582 5.14 2.71 6.05
C ARG A 582 5.84 1.81 7.05
N ALA A 583 6.85 1.10 6.58
CA ALA A 583 7.84 0.53 7.49
C ALA A 583 8.44 1.63 8.36
N MET A 584 8.69 1.33 9.64
CA MET A 584 9.21 2.33 10.59
C MET A 584 10.50 3.01 10.12
N PHE A 585 11.37 2.29 9.41
CA PHE A 585 12.65 2.80 8.93
C PHE A 585 12.54 3.89 7.84
N LEU A 586 11.40 3.98 7.14
CA LEU A 586 11.24 4.99 6.08
C LEU A 586 11.32 6.43 6.62
N ASP A 587 10.76 6.65 7.80
CA ASP A 587 10.80 7.95 8.47
C ASP A 587 11.79 7.95 9.66
N TYR A 588 12.14 6.78 10.24
CA TYR A 588 13.04 6.63 11.40
C TYR A 588 14.08 5.51 11.17
N PRO A 589 15.02 5.70 10.23
CA PRO A 589 16.01 4.67 9.89
C PRO A 589 17.04 4.46 11.00
N ASN A 590 17.13 3.24 11.51
CA ASN A 590 18.17 2.78 12.42
C ASN A 590 18.24 1.25 12.42
N ASP A 591 19.25 0.65 13.06
CA ASP A 591 19.46 -0.81 13.07
C ASP A 591 18.29 -1.61 13.66
N TYR A 592 17.47 -0.99 14.52
CA TYR A 592 16.30 -1.63 15.10
C TYR A 592 15.13 -1.70 14.10
N THR A 593 14.97 -0.69 13.27
CA THR A 593 13.83 -0.55 12.35
C THR A 593 14.07 -1.16 10.98
N LEU A 594 15.32 -1.28 10.54
CA LEU A 594 15.69 -1.86 9.23
C LEU A 594 15.41 -3.37 9.12
N GLY A 595 15.48 -4.09 10.23
CA GLY A 595 15.17 -5.54 10.27
C GLY A 595 13.70 -5.83 10.53
N THR A 596 13.45 -6.95 11.20
CA THR A 596 12.09 -7.45 11.48
C THR A 596 11.57 -7.11 12.88
N LYS A 597 12.31 -6.34 13.68
CA LYS A 597 11.93 -6.06 15.08
C LYS A 597 10.66 -5.23 15.21
N THR A 598 10.36 -4.40 14.20
CA THR A 598 9.16 -3.56 14.13
C THR A 598 8.11 -4.08 13.13
N GLN A 599 8.17 -5.35 12.73
CA GLN A 599 7.32 -5.90 11.68
C GLN A 599 5.82 -5.97 12.01
N TYR A 600 5.45 -5.81 13.27
CA TYR A 600 4.05 -5.83 13.74
C TYR A 600 3.55 -4.45 14.17
N GLN A 601 4.12 -3.43 13.60
CA GLN A 601 3.69 -2.04 13.69
C GLN A 601 4.12 -1.27 12.45
N PHE A 602 3.45 -0.17 12.15
CA PHE A 602 3.73 0.63 10.98
C PHE A 602 3.32 2.09 11.20
N LEU A 603 3.79 2.97 10.31
CA LEU A 603 3.27 4.33 10.26
C LEU A 603 2.19 4.42 9.17
N PHE A 604 1.06 5.03 9.50
CA PHE A 604 0.03 5.43 8.55
C PHE A 604 0.21 6.91 8.22
N GLY A 605 0.86 7.17 7.09
CA GLY A 605 1.32 8.50 6.75
C GLY A 605 2.34 9.06 7.76
N PRO A 606 2.51 10.40 7.83
CA PRO A 606 3.50 11.03 8.69
C PRO A 606 3.08 11.15 10.16
N SER A 607 1.79 10.98 10.49
CA SER A 607 1.22 11.39 11.77
C SER A 607 0.91 10.25 12.74
N PHE A 608 0.55 9.06 12.24
CA PHE A 608 0.11 7.95 13.07
C PHE A 608 1.09 6.79 13.14
N LEU A 609 1.26 6.23 14.33
CA LEU A 609 1.90 4.95 14.57
C LEU A 609 0.83 3.95 15.02
N VAL A 610 0.71 2.85 14.28
CA VAL A 610 -0.27 1.79 14.47
C VAL A 610 0.44 0.53 14.94
N ALA A 611 0.10 0.03 16.13
CA ALA A 611 0.75 -1.15 16.72
C ALA A 611 -0.28 -2.21 17.14
N PRO A 612 -0.89 -2.94 16.21
CA PRO A 612 -2.04 -3.81 16.45
C PRO A 612 -1.79 -4.90 17.49
N ILE A 613 -2.87 -5.38 18.12
CA ILE A 613 -2.89 -6.71 18.74
C ILE A 613 -2.93 -7.71 17.58
N TYR A 614 -1.91 -8.54 17.47
CA TYR A 614 -1.70 -9.46 16.34
C TYR A 614 -1.57 -10.92 16.73
N LYS A 615 -1.69 -11.22 18.01
CA LYS A 615 -1.62 -12.56 18.56
C LYS A 615 -2.40 -12.62 19.87
N GLU A 616 -2.76 -13.81 20.28
CA GLU A 616 -3.31 -14.03 21.62
C GLU A 616 -2.36 -13.47 22.69
N THR A 617 -2.91 -12.75 23.64
CA THR A 617 -2.14 -12.07 24.69
C THR A 617 -2.48 -12.65 26.06
N GLN A 618 -1.59 -12.39 27.03
CA GLN A 618 -1.98 -12.54 28.43
C GLN A 618 -2.90 -11.37 28.77
N MET A 619 -4.06 -11.67 29.30
CA MET A 619 -4.98 -10.65 29.76
C MET A 619 -4.60 -10.17 31.15
N ASP A 620 -4.91 -8.92 31.44
CA ASP A 620 -4.82 -8.35 32.77
C ASP A 620 -5.97 -8.87 33.68
N LYS A 621 -6.03 -8.35 34.93
CA LYS A 621 -7.07 -8.73 35.91
C LYS A 621 -8.48 -8.27 35.50
N GLN A 622 -8.57 -7.28 34.61
CA GLN A 622 -9.81 -6.75 34.06
C GLN A 622 -10.26 -7.48 32.79
N GLY A 623 -9.43 -8.39 32.26
CA GLY A 623 -9.69 -9.12 31.02
C GLY A 623 -9.30 -8.33 29.76
N ASN A 624 -8.44 -7.31 29.89
CA ASN A 624 -7.92 -6.56 28.76
C ASN A 624 -6.68 -7.24 28.19
N ASP A 625 -6.53 -7.17 26.87
CA ASP A 625 -5.29 -7.58 26.19
C ASP A 625 -4.09 -6.74 26.64
N ILE A 626 -2.92 -7.34 26.69
CA ILE A 626 -1.65 -6.65 26.98
C ILE A 626 -0.77 -6.65 25.74
N ARG A 627 -0.47 -5.46 25.21
CA ARG A 627 0.47 -5.29 24.09
C ARG A 627 1.87 -5.00 24.59
N ASN A 628 2.83 -5.84 24.21
CA ASN A 628 4.25 -5.67 24.52
C ASN A 628 5.05 -5.36 23.24
N GLY A 629 6.19 -4.70 23.40
CA GLY A 629 7.15 -4.47 22.34
C GLY A 629 6.69 -3.41 21.32
N ILE A 630 6.01 -2.36 21.76
CA ILE A 630 5.71 -1.20 20.91
C ILE A 630 6.93 -0.29 20.91
N TYR A 631 7.59 -0.16 19.76
CA TYR A 631 8.69 0.77 19.58
C TYR A 631 8.17 2.14 19.21
N LEU A 632 8.40 3.13 20.08
CA LEU A 632 8.19 4.53 19.76
C LEU A 632 9.52 5.15 19.31
N PRO A 633 9.60 5.68 18.07
CA PRO A 633 10.79 6.42 17.61
C PRO A 633 11.07 7.67 18.44
N GLU A 634 12.28 8.26 18.29
CA GLU A 634 12.64 9.54 18.92
C GLU A 634 11.57 10.63 18.64
N GLY A 635 11.33 11.49 19.63
CA GLY A 635 10.27 12.50 19.65
C GLY A 635 9.18 12.12 20.65
N ARG A 636 8.13 12.91 20.71
CA ARG A 636 7.00 12.67 21.61
C ARG A 636 5.80 12.11 20.85
N TRP A 637 5.11 11.18 21.50
CA TRP A 637 3.96 10.47 20.97
C TRP A 637 2.81 10.57 21.96
N ILE A 638 1.60 10.66 21.44
CA ILE A 638 0.39 10.81 22.22
C ILE A 638 -0.52 9.63 21.90
N ASP A 639 -0.97 8.93 22.94
CA ASP A 639 -2.03 7.92 22.78
C ASP A 639 -3.29 8.61 22.24
N TYR A 640 -3.72 8.20 21.06
CA TYR A 640 -4.78 8.88 20.32
C TYR A 640 -6.13 8.83 21.06
N PHE A 641 -6.34 7.81 21.88
CA PHE A 641 -7.63 7.57 22.53
C PHE A 641 -7.77 8.15 23.94
N ASN A 642 -6.68 8.26 24.68
CA ASN A 642 -6.73 8.77 26.05
C ASN A 642 -5.83 10.00 26.28
N GLY A 643 -5.01 10.39 25.30
CA GLY A 643 -4.19 11.58 25.38
C GLY A 643 -2.92 11.43 26.24
N ASP A 644 -2.58 10.24 26.70
CA ASP A 644 -1.35 10.00 27.44
C ASP A 644 -0.11 10.30 26.58
N ILE A 645 0.86 11.01 27.15
CA ILE A 645 2.06 11.46 26.47
C ILE A 645 3.22 10.51 26.76
N TYR A 646 3.91 10.07 25.73
CA TYR A 646 5.06 9.20 25.80
C TYR A 646 6.30 9.87 25.21
N GLU A 647 7.41 9.81 25.92
CA GLU A 647 8.72 10.13 25.35
C GLU A 647 9.18 8.95 24.48
N GLY A 648 9.51 9.25 23.21
CA GLY A 648 9.98 8.24 22.28
C GLY A 648 11.44 7.81 22.50
N GLY A 649 11.99 7.04 21.53
CA GLY A 649 13.29 6.38 21.69
C GLY A 649 13.22 5.18 22.64
N CYS A 650 12.05 4.61 22.87
CA CYS A 650 11.80 3.56 23.85
C CYS A 650 10.91 2.43 23.30
N ILE A 651 10.83 1.35 24.09
CA ILE A 651 9.92 0.24 23.85
C ILE A 651 8.90 0.20 25.00
N ILE A 652 7.61 0.31 24.64
CA ILE A 652 6.53 0.18 25.61
C ILE A 652 6.20 -1.30 25.77
N ASN A 653 6.08 -1.73 27.03
CA ASN A 653 5.54 -3.02 27.41
C ASN A 653 4.40 -2.85 28.41
N ASN A 654 3.60 -3.89 28.60
CA ASN A 654 2.42 -3.90 29.46
C ASN A 654 1.39 -2.80 29.10
N TYR A 655 1.30 -2.48 27.81
CA TYR A 655 0.31 -1.51 27.33
C TYR A 655 -1.09 -2.15 27.37
N ASP A 656 -1.99 -1.54 28.11
CA ASP A 656 -3.33 -2.02 28.32
C ASP A 656 -4.24 -1.74 27.12
N CYS A 657 -4.91 -2.79 26.64
CA CYS A 657 -5.71 -2.77 25.42
C CYS A 657 -7.08 -3.41 25.65
N PRO A 658 -8.06 -2.72 26.23
CA PRO A 658 -9.46 -3.17 26.18
C PRO A 658 -9.85 -3.54 24.75
N ILE A 659 -10.82 -4.42 24.59
CA ILE A 659 -11.20 -4.95 23.26
C ILE A 659 -11.49 -3.85 22.22
N TRP A 660 -11.99 -2.71 22.66
CA TRP A 660 -12.28 -1.57 21.78
C TRP A 660 -11.03 -0.77 21.36
N LYS A 661 -9.90 -0.88 22.09
CA LYS A 661 -8.75 -0.01 21.94
C LYS A 661 -7.69 -0.62 21.02
N LEU A 662 -7.38 0.04 19.93
CA LEU A 662 -6.19 -0.18 19.11
C LEU A 662 -5.01 0.59 19.75
N PRO A 663 -3.82 0.00 19.95
CA PRO A 663 -2.62 0.77 20.22
C PRO A 663 -2.32 1.71 19.04
N LEU A 664 -2.73 2.97 19.19
CA LEU A 664 -2.64 4.02 18.17
C LEU A 664 -2.05 5.26 18.80
N PHE A 665 -0.94 5.72 18.22
CA PHE A 665 -0.24 6.90 18.69
C PHE A 665 -0.19 7.96 17.59
N VAL A 666 -0.39 9.20 17.97
CA VAL A 666 -0.20 10.35 17.09
C VAL A 666 1.09 11.07 17.49
N LYS A 667 1.82 11.55 16.50
CA LYS A 667 3.02 12.36 16.73
C LYS A 667 2.64 13.69 17.42
N ALA A 668 3.43 14.15 18.38
CA ALA A 668 3.18 15.41 19.11
C ALA A 668 3.20 16.66 18.21
N ASP A 669 3.75 16.54 17.00
CA ASP A 669 3.65 17.53 15.93
C ASP A 669 2.93 16.91 14.74
N ALA A 670 1.60 17.07 14.67
CA ALA A 670 0.76 16.53 13.62
C ALA A 670 -0.39 17.48 13.25
N ILE A 671 -0.73 17.50 11.97
CA ILE A 671 -1.92 18.13 11.41
C ILE A 671 -2.69 17.05 10.67
N ILE A 672 -3.92 16.79 11.09
CA ILE A 672 -4.75 15.71 10.56
C ILE A 672 -6.00 16.33 9.95
N PRO A 673 -6.06 16.49 8.61
CA PRO A 673 -7.29 16.88 7.94
C PRO A 673 -8.38 15.81 8.12
N MET A 674 -9.57 16.22 8.47
CA MET A 674 -10.72 15.36 8.74
C MET A 674 -11.99 15.93 8.09
N THR A 675 -13.02 15.12 8.07
CA THR A 675 -14.38 15.57 7.73
C THR A 675 -15.36 15.15 8.81
N HIS A 676 -16.65 15.40 8.59
CA HIS A 676 -17.70 15.00 9.53
C HIS A 676 -18.01 13.49 9.42
N PRO A 677 -18.63 12.84 10.41
CA PRO A 677 -19.11 11.47 10.32
C PRO A 677 -20.07 11.28 9.14
N HIS A 678 -19.86 10.23 8.35
CA HIS A 678 -20.66 9.90 7.17
C HIS A 678 -20.45 8.43 6.78
N ASN A 679 -21.18 7.91 5.79
CA ASN A 679 -21.14 6.51 5.40
C ASN A 679 -20.51 6.25 4.01
N ASN A 680 -20.48 7.26 3.16
CA ASN A 680 -19.92 7.14 1.81
C ASN A 680 -19.58 8.53 1.23
N PRO A 681 -18.82 8.61 0.13
CA PRO A 681 -18.44 9.91 -0.44
C PRO A 681 -19.58 10.84 -0.81
N ALA A 682 -20.77 10.30 -1.14
CA ALA A 682 -21.92 11.12 -1.53
C ALA A 682 -22.53 11.93 -0.36
N GLU A 683 -22.28 11.50 0.87
CA GLU A 683 -22.74 12.20 2.08
C GLU A 683 -21.78 13.29 2.54
N VAL A 684 -20.57 13.37 1.97
CA VAL A 684 -19.55 14.35 2.37
C VAL A 684 -19.98 15.77 1.98
N LYS A 685 -20.03 16.67 2.96
CA LYS A 685 -20.30 18.08 2.75
C LYS A 685 -19.05 18.78 2.19
N ASN A 686 -19.10 19.22 0.94
CA ASN A 686 -17.98 19.88 0.28
C ASN A 686 -17.65 21.28 0.84
N ASN A 687 -18.53 21.85 1.65
CA ASN A 687 -18.37 23.13 2.34
C ASN A 687 -17.95 22.97 3.82
N TYR A 688 -17.43 21.79 4.20
CA TYR A 688 -16.97 21.52 5.56
C TYR A 688 -15.57 20.90 5.56
N ARG A 689 -14.74 21.28 6.54
CA ARG A 689 -13.44 20.65 6.81
C ARG A 689 -13.12 20.76 8.31
N ALA A 690 -12.59 19.70 8.89
CA ALA A 690 -12.01 19.73 10.22
C ALA A 690 -10.51 19.48 10.17
N TYR A 691 -9.77 20.10 11.09
CA TYR A 691 -8.34 19.83 11.29
C TYR A 691 -8.10 19.51 12.76
N GLU A 692 -7.56 18.34 13.03
CA GLU A 692 -7.07 18.00 14.35
C GLU A 692 -5.59 18.34 14.44
N ILE A 693 -5.20 19.11 15.45
CA ILE A 693 -3.89 19.73 15.58
C ILE A 693 -3.23 19.26 16.87
N TYR A 694 -2.02 18.78 16.72
CA TYR A 694 -1.06 18.54 17.78
C TYR A 694 0.18 19.40 17.45
N ALA A 695 0.64 20.22 18.39
CA ALA A 695 1.76 21.11 18.13
C ALA A 695 2.61 21.32 19.37
N GLU A 696 3.86 20.90 19.28
CA GLU A 696 4.89 21.07 20.32
C GLU A 696 5.99 22.03 19.87
N GLU A 697 6.58 21.77 18.70
CA GLU A 697 7.61 22.62 18.09
C GLU A 697 7.08 23.30 16.83
N GLY A 698 6.30 22.57 16.05
CA GLY A 698 5.70 23.01 14.80
C GLY A 698 5.95 22.01 13.68
N THR A 699 4.97 21.95 12.77
CA THR A 699 4.99 21.00 11.66
C THR A 699 4.28 21.57 10.43
N SER A 700 4.34 20.83 9.34
CA SER A 700 3.59 21.16 8.12
C SER A 700 2.97 19.90 7.52
N PHE A 701 1.84 20.11 6.84
CA PHE A 701 1.14 19.08 6.07
C PHE A 701 0.62 19.72 4.78
N LYS A 702 0.53 18.94 3.71
CA LYS A 702 -0.03 19.36 2.46
C LYS A 702 -1.27 18.53 2.17
N GLU A 703 -2.44 19.11 2.37
CA GLU A 703 -3.70 18.46 2.04
C GLU A 703 -3.89 18.44 0.53
N TYR A 704 -4.13 17.27 -0.02
CA TYR A 704 -4.49 17.03 -1.41
C TYR A 704 -5.97 16.69 -1.52
N ASP A 705 -6.63 17.21 -2.56
CA ASP A 705 -8.01 16.86 -2.88
C ASP A 705 -8.26 16.90 -4.40
N ASP A 706 -9.19 16.09 -4.88
CA ASP A 706 -9.70 16.05 -6.25
C ASP A 706 -11.16 15.57 -6.27
N ASP A 707 -11.74 15.34 -7.44
CA ASP A 707 -13.14 14.88 -7.54
C ASP A 707 -13.37 13.45 -6.98
N GLY A 708 -12.28 12.68 -6.79
CA GLY A 708 -12.29 11.35 -6.19
C GLY A 708 -12.91 10.24 -7.05
N LYS A 709 -13.23 10.49 -8.31
CA LYS A 709 -13.95 9.53 -9.16
C LYS A 709 -13.48 9.46 -10.60
N THR A 710 -12.83 10.51 -11.13
CA THR A 710 -12.35 10.56 -12.52
C THR A 710 -10.85 10.60 -12.63
N GLN A 711 -10.32 10.43 -13.85
CA GLN A 711 -8.90 10.58 -14.15
C GLN A 711 -8.46 12.05 -14.36
N GLU A 712 -9.33 13.03 -14.14
CA GLU A 712 -9.01 14.46 -14.31
C GLU A 712 -7.81 14.92 -13.47
N TYR A 713 -7.54 14.25 -12.34
CA TYR A 713 -6.36 14.53 -11.51
C TYR A 713 -5.02 14.37 -12.28
N LEU A 714 -4.97 13.48 -13.29
CA LEU A 714 -3.78 13.29 -14.15
C LEU A 714 -3.51 14.54 -15.03
N SER A 715 -4.54 15.32 -15.28
CA SER A 715 -4.47 16.61 -16.02
C SER A 715 -4.32 17.82 -15.07
N GLY A 716 -3.98 17.59 -13.80
CA GLY A 716 -3.81 18.64 -12.80
C GLY A 716 -5.11 19.23 -12.24
N ARG A 717 -6.26 18.56 -12.45
CA ARG A 717 -7.54 18.94 -11.85
C ARG A 717 -7.61 18.45 -10.40
N ASN A 718 -6.91 19.14 -9.54
CA ASN A 718 -6.81 18.85 -8.10
C ASN A 718 -6.54 20.13 -7.33
N THR A 719 -6.58 20.06 -6.02
CA THR A 719 -6.23 21.15 -5.11
C THR A 719 -5.16 20.72 -4.13
N LEU A 720 -4.32 21.69 -3.74
CA LEU A 720 -3.33 21.56 -2.68
C LEU A 720 -3.51 22.70 -1.69
N THR A 721 -3.72 22.36 -0.42
CA THR A 721 -3.82 23.31 0.70
C THR A 721 -2.62 23.10 1.62
N PRO A 722 -1.68 24.06 1.71
CA PRO A 722 -0.57 23.98 2.65
C PRO A 722 -1.06 24.30 4.07
N LEU A 723 -0.71 23.48 5.01
CA LEU A 723 -1.01 23.62 6.43
C LEU A 723 0.29 23.68 7.22
N SER A 724 0.38 24.52 8.24
CA SER A 724 1.52 24.51 9.17
C SER A 724 1.13 24.97 10.55
N THR A 725 1.93 24.56 11.52
CA THR A 725 1.90 25.06 12.90
C THR A 725 3.25 25.63 13.27
N GLU A 726 3.25 26.65 14.11
CA GLU A 726 4.45 27.28 14.69
C GLU A 726 4.19 27.51 16.18
N VAL A 727 5.12 27.11 17.01
CA VAL A 727 5.06 27.30 18.46
C VAL A 727 6.17 28.24 18.92
N GLU A 728 5.80 29.39 19.49
CA GLU A 728 6.71 30.38 20.03
C GLU A 728 6.35 30.66 21.50
N LYS A 729 7.12 30.14 22.41
CA LYS A 729 6.91 30.32 23.87
C LYS A 729 5.48 29.90 24.27
N ASN A 730 4.60 30.86 24.46
CA ASN A 730 3.20 30.65 24.90
C ASN A 730 2.21 30.96 23.78
N ARG A 731 2.63 30.84 22.53
CA ARG A 731 1.77 31.10 21.36
C ARG A 731 1.87 29.96 20.38
N LEU A 732 0.74 29.36 20.10
CA LEU A 732 0.57 28.48 18.94
C LEU A 732 -0.06 29.29 17.80
N THR A 733 0.51 29.18 16.62
CA THR A 733 -0.05 29.67 15.36
C THR A 733 -0.36 28.49 14.45
N VAL A 734 -1.60 28.41 13.99
CA VAL A 734 -2.02 27.45 12.96
C VAL A 734 -2.24 28.22 11.68
N ASN A 735 -1.54 27.85 10.61
CA ASN A 735 -1.67 28.48 9.29
C ASN A 735 -2.38 27.54 8.35
N ILE A 736 -3.50 27.99 7.80
CA ILE A 736 -4.16 27.38 6.64
C ILE A 736 -3.81 28.28 5.46
N GLY A 737 -2.91 27.82 4.59
CA GLY A 737 -2.46 28.61 3.46
C GLY A 737 -3.49 28.66 2.33
N ALA A 738 -3.22 29.48 1.32
CA ALA A 738 -4.10 29.57 0.16
C ALA A 738 -4.11 28.23 -0.60
N THR A 739 -5.28 27.68 -0.84
CA THR A 739 -5.46 26.52 -1.70
C THR A 739 -5.13 26.87 -3.14
N THR A 740 -4.32 26.04 -3.77
CA THR A 740 -3.97 26.15 -5.20
C THR A 740 -4.67 25.06 -6.00
N GLY A 741 -4.94 25.33 -7.28
CA GLY A 741 -5.63 24.38 -8.17
C GLY A 741 -7.14 24.48 -8.09
N ASN A 742 -7.82 23.58 -8.80
CA ASN A 742 -9.28 23.47 -8.84
C ASN A 742 -9.69 22.13 -9.46
N PHE A 743 -10.88 21.64 -9.10
CA PHE A 743 -11.52 20.47 -9.72
C PHE A 743 -13.04 20.63 -9.71
N ASP A 744 -13.74 19.78 -10.45
CA ASP A 744 -15.21 19.84 -10.50
C ASP A 744 -15.83 19.44 -9.16
N GLY A 745 -16.68 20.31 -8.61
CA GLY A 745 -17.28 20.15 -7.27
C GLY A 745 -16.44 20.74 -6.12
N PHE A 746 -15.27 21.34 -6.39
CA PHE A 746 -14.52 22.03 -5.35
C PHE A 746 -15.28 23.26 -4.84
N ASN A 747 -15.38 23.37 -3.51
CA ASN A 747 -15.92 24.55 -2.83
C ASN A 747 -14.78 25.27 -2.10
N ALA A 748 -14.54 26.52 -2.48
CA ALA A 748 -13.52 27.38 -1.86
C ALA A 748 -13.98 27.94 -0.49
N GLU A 749 -15.29 27.99 -0.24
CA GLU A 749 -15.85 28.47 1.02
C GLU A 749 -16.21 27.26 1.90
N LYS A 750 -15.53 27.14 3.03
CA LYS A 750 -15.73 26.03 3.95
C LYS A 750 -15.91 26.53 5.37
N LEU A 751 -16.89 25.94 6.05
CA LEU A 751 -16.90 25.94 7.50
C LEU A 751 -15.70 25.10 7.97
N THR A 752 -14.83 25.69 8.77
CA THR A 752 -13.60 25.05 9.23
C THR A 752 -13.60 24.88 10.74
N ASP A 753 -13.55 23.63 11.18
CA ASP A 753 -13.40 23.29 12.58
C ASP A 753 -11.91 23.00 12.88
N LEU A 754 -11.38 23.70 13.88
CA LEU A 754 -10.06 23.43 14.42
C LEU A 754 -10.20 22.74 15.78
N ARG A 755 -9.64 21.55 15.90
CA ARG A 755 -9.60 20.74 17.12
C ARG A 755 -8.16 20.72 17.62
N ILE A 756 -7.80 21.65 18.51
CA ILE A 756 -6.41 21.87 18.92
C ILE A 756 -6.17 21.23 20.27
N ASN A 757 -5.28 20.26 20.32
CA ASN A 757 -4.87 19.60 21.55
C ASN A 757 -3.84 20.46 22.29
N VAL A 758 -4.13 20.82 23.53
CA VAL A 758 -3.31 21.72 24.35
C VAL A 758 -3.22 21.21 25.78
N THR A 759 -2.24 21.71 26.54
CA THR A 759 -2.00 21.36 27.95
C THR A 759 -2.57 22.42 28.92
N ALA A 760 -3.11 23.52 28.42
CA ALA A 760 -3.71 24.59 29.21
C ALA A 760 -4.71 25.43 28.43
N ALA A 761 -5.67 26.01 29.15
CA ALA A 761 -6.67 26.92 28.57
C ALA A 761 -6.02 28.11 27.84
N PRO A 762 -6.46 28.45 26.64
CA PRO A 762 -5.95 29.60 25.92
C PRO A 762 -6.44 30.90 26.57
N LYS A 763 -5.54 31.83 26.82
CA LYS A 763 -5.89 33.17 27.33
C LYS A 763 -6.61 34.00 26.26
N LYS A 764 -6.35 33.71 24.97
CA LYS A 764 -6.93 34.45 23.85
C LYS A 764 -6.81 33.63 22.59
N VAL A 765 -7.88 33.58 21.82
CA VAL A 765 -7.93 32.98 20.50
C VAL A 765 -8.20 34.07 19.46
N VAL A 766 -7.41 34.10 18.39
CA VAL A 766 -7.49 35.13 17.36
C VAL A 766 -7.38 34.47 15.98
N VAL A 767 -8.31 34.77 15.11
CA VAL A 767 -8.28 34.40 13.70
C VAL A 767 -7.88 35.59 12.85
N LYS A 768 -6.99 35.38 11.89
CA LYS A 768 -6.61 36.35 10.86
C LYS A 768 -6.99 35.77 9.49
N MET A 769 -7.77 36.52 8.72
CA MET A 769 -8.15 36.18 7.35
C MET A 769 -7.77 37.36 6.45
N GLY A 770 -6.63 37.29 5.80
CA GLY A 770 -6.03 38.41 5.09
C GLY A 770 -5.80 39.63 6.01
N LYS A 771 -6.47 40.75 5.74
CA LYS A 771 -6.40 41.98 6.58
C LYS A 771 -7.38 41.94 7.78
N LYS A 772 -8.36 41.06 7.77
CA LYS A 772 -9.39 40.96 8.82
C LYS A 772 -8.81 40.19 10.02
N LYS A 773 -9.01 40.72 11.23
CA LYS A 773 -8.63 40.11 12.48
C LYS A 773 -9.85 40.02 13.39
N ILE A 774 -10.14 38.81 13.88
CA ILE A 774 -11.27 38.53 14.76
C ILE A 774 -10.69 37.91 16.04
N THR A 775 -11.10 38.45 17.18
CA THR A 775 -10.88 37.78 18.49
C THR A 775 -12.10 36.94 18.78
N LEU A 776 -11.91 35.62 18.90
CA LEU A 776 -13.00 34.73 19.22
C LEU A 776 -13.42 34.88 20.69
N LYS A 777 -14.71 34.69 20.93
CA LYS A 777 -15.29 34.59 22.28
C LYS A 777 -15.48 33.14 22.64
N SER A 778 -15.27 32.79 23.90
CA SER A 778 -15.56 31.45 24.36
C SER A 778 -17.08 31.23 24.49
N VAL A 779 -17.48 29.99 24.17
CA VAL A 779 -18.82 29.47 24.47
C VAL A 779 -18.75 28.45 25.61
N ALA A 780 -19.93 28.14 26.20
CA ALA A 780 -19.99 27.31 27.41
C ALA A 780 -19.99 25.80 27.10
N SER A 781 -20.23 25.40 25.87
CA SER A 781 -20.32 23.99 25.49
C SER A 781 -20.00 23.79 24.00
N LEU A 782 -19.69 22.56 23.63
CA LEU A 782 -19.51 22.17 22.24
C LEU A 782 -20.81 22.33 21.43
N GLU A 783 -21.95 22.00 22.00
CA GLU A 783 -23.28 22.20 21.39
C GLU A 783 -23.53 23.68 21.05
N ALA A 784 -23.13 24.59 21.94
CA ALA A 784 -23.22 26.03 21.67
C ALA A 784 -22.25 26.45 20.53
N LEU A 785 -21.12 25.76 20.35
CA LEU A 785 -20.18 26.01 19.24
C LEU A 785 -20.76 25.53 17.91
N GLU A 786 -21.42 24.40 17.86
CA GLU A 786 -22.03 23.85 16.64
C GLU A 786 -23.09 24.76 16.01
N THR A 787 -23.75 25.53 16.84
CA THR A 787 -24.77 26.50 16.40
C THR A 787 -24.23 27.91 16.15
N ASN A 788 -22.98 28.21 16.50
CA ASN A 788 -22.34 29.52 16.41
C ASN A 788 -20.98 29.44 15.74
N HIS A 789 -20.74 30.25 14.72
CA HIS A 789 -19.44 30.36 14.05
C HIS A 789 -18.64 31.57 14.61
N ASN A 790 -17.31 31.50 14.45
CA ASN A 790 -16.36 32.51 14.98
C ASN A 790 -16.33 32.58 16.53
N PHE A 791 -16.48 31.42 17.17
CA PHE A 791 -16.33 31.23 18.61
C PHE A 791 -15.32 30.11 18.88
N TYR A 792 -14.97 29.91 20.14
CA TYR A 792 -14.22 28.73 20.58
C TYR A 792 -14.81 28.15 21.88
N TYR A 793 -14.59 26.86 22.04
CA TYR A 793 -14.86 26.11 23.27
C TYR A 793 -13.58 25.45 23.77
N TYR A 794 -13.30 25.58 25.07
CA TYR A 794 -12.19 24.88 25.71
C TYR A 794 -12.76 23.77 26.59
N ASP A 795 -12.30 22.56 26.34
CA ASP A 795 -12.68 21.35 27.04
C ASP A 795 -11.52 20.87 27.89
N GLU A 796 -11.66 20.89 29.22
CA GLU A 796 -10.63 20.44 30.16
C GLU A 796 -10.53 18.92 30.26
N ALA A 797 -11.59 18.19 29.90
CA ALA A 797 -11.70 16.74 30.00
C ALA A 797 -12.37 16.16 28.74
N PRO A 798 -11.77 16.36 27.54
CA PRO A 798 -12.41 15.96 26.30
C PRO A 798 -12.59 14.44 26.26
N GLU A 799 -13.76 14.01 25.81
CA GLU A 799 -13.96 12.64 25.39
C GLU A 799 -13.24 12.46 24.04
N LEU A 800 -12.00 11.96 24.11
CA LEU A 800 -11.18 11.74 22.92
C LEU A 800 -11.72 10.58 22.08
N ASN A 801 -12.41 9.67 22.73
CA ASN A 801 -13.10 8.55 22.16
C ASN A 801 -14.30 8.18 23.04
N ARG A 802 -15.44 7.82 22.46
CA ARG A 802 -16.64 7.42 23.19
C ARG A 802 -16.46 6.20 24.11
N PHE A 803 -15.41 5.42 23.93
CA PHE A 803 -15.07 4.26 24.76
C PHE A 803 -13.97 4.58 25.79
N ALA A 804 -13.28 5.72 25.67
CA ALA A 804 -12.27 6.13 26.62
C ALA A 804 -12.89 6.81 27.83
N THR A 805 -12.39 6.49 29.02
CA THR A 805 -12.68 7.30 30.21
C THR A 805 -11.82 8.56 30.18
N ALA A 806 -12.42 9.72 30.37
CA ALA A 806 -11.71 10.98 30.51
C ALA A 806 -10.66 10.90 31.64
N GLY A 807 -9.45 11.39 31.42
CA GLY A 807 -8.40 11.36 32.44
C GLY A 807 -6.99 11.66 31.95
N SER A 808 -6.81 12.34 30.80
CA SER A 808 -5.49 12.76 30.35
C SER A 808 -5.20 14.22 30.73
N ASP A 809 -3.89 14.55 30.78
CA ASP A 809 -3.43 15.94 30.92
C ASP A 809 -3.67 16.78 29.65
N MET A 810 -4.22 16.17 28.59
CA MET A 810 -4.57 16.82 27.34
C MET A 810 -5.96 17.37 27.38
N ALA A 811 -6.08 18.68 27.14
CA ALA A 811 -7.32 19.37 26.90
C ALA A 811 -7.46 19.71 25.41
N LYS A 812 -8.65 20.06 24.98
CA LYS A 812 -8.90 20.40 23.56
C LYS A 812 -9.58 21.75 23.41
N VAL A 813 -9.08 22.53 22.47
CA VAL A 813 -9.73 23.78 22.03
C VAL A 813 -10.45 23.49 20.73
N TYR A 814 -11.75 23.63 20.76
CA TYR A 814 -12.58 23.55 19.58
C TYR A 814 -12.88 24.97 19.09
N SER A 815 -12.63 25.27 17.82
CA SER A 815 -13.04 26.52 17.21
C SER A 815 -13.69 26.25 15.86
N SER A 816 -14.77 26.95 15.56
CA SER A 816 -15.46 26.88 14.28
C SER A 816 -15.36 28.23 13.59
N ILE A 817 -14.87 28.23 12.35
CA ILE A 817 -14.53 29.42 11.58
C ILE A 817 -15.15 29.27 10.18
N SER A 818 -15.97 30.22 9.79
CA SER A 818 -16.59 30.28 8.45
C SER A 818 -15.93 31.35 7.58
#